data_e15f1a326ed4fb48e94a6abe94876f27
#
_entry.id   e15f1a326ed4fb48e94a6abe94876f27
#
_cell.length_a   1.000
_cell.length_b   1.000
_cell.length_c   1.000
_cell.angle_alpha   90.00
_cell.angle_beta   90.00
_cell.angle_gamma   90.00
#
_symmetry.space_group_name_H-M   'P 1'
#
loop_
_entity.id
_entity.type
_entity.pdbx_description
1 polymer ?
#
loop_
_entity_poly.entity_id
_entity_poly.type
_entity_poly.pdbx_seq_one_letter_code
_entity_poly.pdbx_strand_id
1 'polypeptide(L)'
;MHRPAMNRATGALCLFLPLMLNAQLDRSLRPQPGPAPEVRLGEHSSFDLPNGMKVVVVENHKLPLVAVQLRFDVPPVAFDAKAGLAELFGELLATGTANRGKAEIDLAVDRMGATLVTTPEGLYLNGVKRHLPAFMELAADIARNASFPEPEFQAALARARSSVKQRRDDPSAIAEVAARAVAFGRTHAYGEVTTERSLAGLRASDLRAYHAYFFRPDRACLVLVGDLTVKEARDLAGAHFGKWKKPKTAWTGPTAGGVLDVPGLGLLRTPMRALTPSLDRRVYVVDRPGAPQSVVRVTFPLNLHPADVRALSAQVMNTILGGGVFNARLMQNLREDKGWTYGCYSTTEADRVNGLFTVSVSVRTEVTADAVREILRELERMRSEPVTAQELDLAKRYMAGAFGRGLEDPRTVARFAVNTWLNQLPKDHYATYLQRLEAITAQDVTDASRAFLRPEQASVLVVGDRKELWDKLRPIGLDRREPIQLLDVDAQPWKEDVKPVTDRTAEQVVETHLFASGGRDRIAALHQLRIVSELEVGGATLERTRWFGLNDRYREEVRANGQLLGTVIFDGERAVSRSPQGDEELTDIDLFDLRMNALPIPDMKAREFAERSVLNGSIETKEGGLYKVTTFTTAGTSVIDYYAVRTGLKVRRTEQKFMHGQNLQVTTEFGDYRPAVGGVLFPHRIEQSGGHMGAMVETIKEVSTTFTVPANFYETGLPGYDEDEGDFTFPPEEEMKDE
;
A
#
# COMPACT_ATOMS: atom_id res chain seq x y z
N MET A 1 -18.25 -93.22 -49.76
CA MET A 1 -17.19 -93.98 -49.06
C MET A 1 -16.17 -92.95 -48.56
N HIS A 2 -15.73 -93.06 -47.36
CA HIS A 2 -14.75 -92.29 -46.56
C HIS A 2 -15.22 -90.99 -45.87
N ARG A 3 -15.50 -91.17 -44.64
CA ARG A 3 -15.49 -90.10 -43.59
C ARG A 3 -14.06 -89.77 -43.26
N PRO A 4 -13.71 -88.56 -42.94
CA PRO A 4 -12.60 -88.32 -42.04
C PRO A 4 -13.01 -87.66 -40.75
N ALA A 5 -12.14 -87.82 -39.82
CA ALA A 5 -12.22 -87.59 -38.41
C ALA A 5 -12.35 -86.14 -37.94
N MET A 6 -13.06 -85.97 -36.89
CA MET A 6 -13.27 -84.73 -36.12
C MET A 6 -12.07 -84.49 -35.21
N ASN A 7 -11.31 -83.37 -35.46
CA ASN A 7 -10.21 -82.95 -34.62
C ASN A 7 -10.68 -82.20 -33.41
N ARG A 8 -10.34 -82.69 -32.25
CA ARG A 8 -10.52 -82.07 -30.91
C ARG A 8 -9.43 -81.02 -30.72
N ALA A 9 -9.78 -79.70 -30.92
CA ALA A 9 -8.91 -78.56 -30.55
C ALA A 9 -9.76 -77.29 -30.21
N THR A 10 -10.70 -77.42 -29.29
CA THR A 10 -11.54 -76.27 -28.84
C THR A 10 -11.75 -76.29 -27.31
N GLY A 11 -10.65 -76.48 -26.57
CA GLY A 11 -10.75 -76.53 -25.10
C GLY A 11 -9.76 -75.72 -24.32
N ALA A 12 -8.93 -74.89 -24.95
CA ALA A 12 -7.80 -74.23 -24.23
C ALA A 12 -7.83 -72.67 -24.29
N LEU A 13 -8.94 -72.04 -24.77
CA LEU A 13 -8.95 -70.58 -24.97
C LEU A 13 -9.84 -69.80 -23.97
N CYS A 14 -10.44 -70.45 -23.00
CA CYS A 14 -11.35 -69.77 -22.06
C CYS A 14 -10.82 -69.66 -20.62
N LEU A 15 -9.56 -70.00 -20.32
CA LEU A 15 -9.00 -69.94 -18.95
C LEU A 15 -7.97 -68.81 -18.70
N PHE A 16 -7.71 -67.93 -19.71
CA PHE A 16 -6.75 -66.82 -19.58
C PHE A 16 -7.40 -65.40 -19.54
N LEU A 17 -8.72 -65.28 -19.53
CA LEU A 17 -9.40 -63.96 -19.55
C LEU A 17 -9.68 -63.30 -18.20
N PRO A 18 -9.63 -63.92 -17.02
CA PRO A 18 -9.86 -63.17 -15.78
C PRO A 18 -8.61 -62.53 -15.12
N LEU A 19 -7.41 -62.67 -15.68
CA LEU A 19 -6.19 -62.10 -15.07
C LEU A 19 -5.82 -60.71 -15.59
N MET A 20 -6.50 -60.17 -16.55
CA MET A 20 -6.25 -58.84 -17.09
C MET A 20 -7.17 -57.72 -16.56
N LEU A 21 -8.10 -58.02 -15.64
CA LEU A 21 -9.08 -57.05 -15.13
C LEU A 21 -8.68 -56.32 -13.85
N ASN A 22 -7.49 -56.56 -13.31
CA ASN A 22 -7.00 -55.90 -12.08
C ASN A 22 -5.92 -54.84 -12.31
N ALA A 23 -5.75 -54.35 -13.53
CA ALA A 23 -4.79 -53.27 -13.85
C ALA A 23 -5.47 -51.91 -14.08
N GLN A 24 -6.71 -51.74 -13.61
CA GLN A 24 -7.22 -50.36 -13.52
C GLN A 24 -6.56 -49.66 -12.35
N LEU A 25 -5.65 -48.74 -12.63
CA LEU A 25 -5.14 -47.78 -11.65
C LEU A 25 -6.31 -47.18 -10.88
N ASP A 26 -6.37 -47.46 -9.58
CA ASP A 26 -7.33 -46.77 -8.71
C ASP A 26 -7.00 -45.28 -8.69
N ARG A 27 -7.74 -44.51 -9.47
CA ARG A 27 -7.56 -43.06 -9.60
C ARG A 27 -8.02 -42.29 -8.34
N SER A 28 -8.60 -42.95 -7.37
CA SER A 28 -8.91 -42.35 -6.06
C SER A 28 -7.66 -42.32 -5.16
N LEU A 29 -6.70 -43.21 -5.40
CA LEU A 29 -5.40 -43.20 -4.71
C LEU A 29 -4.46 -42.22 -5.44
N ARG A 30 -4.12 -41.12 -4.76
CA ARG A 30 -3.06 -40.24 -5.27
C ARG A 30 -1.76 -41.00 -5.40
N PRO A 31 -1.00 -40.87 -6.54
CA PRO A 31 0.32 -41.48 -6.65
C PRO A 31 1.18 -41.06 -5.46
N GLN A 32 1.81 -42.04 -4.80
CA GLN A 32 2.79 -41.74 -3.77
C GLN A 32 3.99 -41.06 -4.45
N PRO A 33 4.45 -39.89 -3.99
CA PRO A 33 5.62 -39.26 -4.54
C PRO A 33 6.83 -40.18 -4.32
N GLY A 34 7.66 -40.30 -5.34
CA GLY A 34 8.99 -40.90 -5.21
C GLY A 34 9.88 -40.08 -4.26
N PRO A 35 11.03 -40.63 -3.83
CA PRO A 35 12.02 -39.88 -3.09
C PRO A 35 12.40 -38.62 -3.86
N ALA A 36 12.70 -37.54 -3.12
CA ALA A 36 13.13 -36.27 -3.75
C ALA A 36 14.32 -36.54 -4.69
N PRO A 37 14.28 -36.06 -5.94
CA PRO A 37 15.35 -36.30 -6.90
C PRO A 37 16.67 -35.73 -6.36
N GLU A 38 17.75 -36.47 -6.56
CA GLU A 38 19.10 -36.00 -6.24
C GLU A 38 19.43 -34.79 -7.12
N VAL A 39 19.56 -33.60 -6.50
CA VAL A 39 19.86 -32.36 -7.23
C VAL A 39 21.34 -32.31 -7.53
N ARG A 40 21.70 -32.60 -8.76
CA ARG A 40 23.06 -32.35 -9.28
C ARG A 40 23.08 -30.98 -9.95
N LEU A 41 23.34 -29.95 -9.16
CA LEU A 41 23.86 -28.70 -9.71
C LEU A 41 25.23 -29.06 -10.27
N GLY A 42 25.47 -28.84 -11.56
CA GLY A 42 26.78 -29.13 -12.15
C GLY A 42 27.94 -28.58 -11.28
N GLU A 43 29.11 -29.18 -11.38
CA GLU A 43 30.30 -28.68 -10.67
C GLU A 43 30.50 -27.20 -11.03
N HIS A 44 30.43 -26.32 -10.02
CA HIS A 44 30.72 -24.92 -10.25
C HIS A 44 32.17 -24.59 -9.88
N SER A 45 32.89 -24.09 -10.86
CA SER A 45 34.22 -23.54 -10.67
C SER A 45 34.20 -22.04 -10.57
N SER A 46 35.09 -21.44 -9.83
CA SER A 46 35.21 -20.00 -9.78
C SER A 46 36.67 -19.56 -9.73
N PHE A 47 36.94 -18.41 -10.34
CA PHE A 47 38.24 -17.76 -10.33
C PHE A 47 38.09 -16.24 -10.43
N ASP A 48 39.15 -15.51 -10.13
CA ASP A 48 39.16 -14.06 -10.23
C ASP A 48 40.07 -13.63 -11.40
N LEU A 49 39.62 -12.63 -12.14
CA LEU A 49 40.48 -11.93 -13.11
C LEU A 49 41.42 -10.95 -12.42
N PRO A 50 42.58 -10.58 -13.01
CA PRO A 50 43.52 -9.64 -12.42
C PRO A 50 42.94 -8.27 -12.03
N ASN A 51 41.84 -7.88 -12.69
CA ASN A 51 41.13 -6.63 -12.40
C ASN A 51 40.10 -6.74 -11.24
N GLY A 52 39.99 -7.92 -10.61
CA GLY A 52 39.11 -8.17 -9.46
C GLY A 52 37.71 -8.68 -9.84
N MET A 53 37.39 -8.87 -11.13
CA MET A 53 36.11 -9.47 -11.56
C MET A 53 36.05 -10.93 -11.14
N LYS A 54 34.96 -11.32 -10.45
CA LYS A 54 34.66 -12.72 -10.13
C LYS A 54 34.10 -13.41 -11.36
N VAL A 55 34.61 -14.61 -11.68
CA VAL A 55 34.04 -15.46 -12.72
C VAL A 55 33.57 -16.77 -12.08
N VAL A 56 32.32 -17.14 -12.35
CA VAL A 56 31.70 -18.40 -11.92
C VAL A 56 31.31 -19.18 -13.16
N VAL A 57 31.67 -20.47 -13.23
CA VAL A 57 31.39 -21.36 -14.36
C VAL A 57 30.60 -22.56 -13.86
N VAL A 58 29.46 -22.82 -14.50
CA VAL A 58 28.63 -24.01 -14.24
C VAL A 58 28.54 -24.81 -15.55
N GLU A 59 29.31 -25.88 -15.61
CA GLU A 59 29.32 -26.75 -16.79
C GLU A 59 28.06 -27.62 -16.89
N ASN A 60 27.40 -27.59 -18.04
CA ASN A 60 26.23 -28.41 -18.33
C ASN A 60 26.21 -28.78 -19.82
N HIS A 61 26.68 -29.97 -20.16
CA HIS A 61 26.85 -30.45 -21.55
C HIS A 61 25.63 -31.21 -22.08
N LYS A 62 24.44 -31.10 -21.45
CA LYS A 62 23.23 -31.81 -21.90
C LYS A 62 22.66 -31.25 -23.18
N LEU A 63 22.73 -29.97 -23.35
CA LEU A 63 22.27 -29.23 -24.55
C LEU A 63 23.35 -28.26 -24.99
N PRO A 64 23.50 -27.96 -26.29
CA PRO A 64 24.48 -27.01 -26.80
C PRO A 64 24.01 -25.55 -26.57
N LEU A 65 23.64 -25.23 -25.35
CA LEU A 65 23.17 -23.92 -24.92
C LEU A 65 24.14 -23.31 -23.92
N VAL A 66 24.28 -21.99 -23.97
CA VAL A 66 25.10 -21.24 -23.02
C VAL A 66 24.35 -19.97 -22.58
N ALA A 67 24.58 -19.59 -21.31
CA ALA A 67 24.13 -18.34 -20.75
C ALA A 67 25.32 -17.54 -20.18
N VAL A 68 25.32 -16.27 -20.44
CA VAL A 68 26.29 -15.28 -19.92
C VAL A 68 25.53 -14.27 -19.09
N GLN A 69 25.76 -14.24 -17.79
CA GLN A 69 25.20 -13.22 -16.89
C GLN A 69 26.32 -12.37 -16.29
N LEU A 70 26.25 -11.09 -16.52
CA LEU A 70 27.14 -10.11 -15.90
C LEU A 70 26.32 -9.31 -14.88
N ARG A 71 26.73 -9.39 -13.61
CA ARG A 71 26.06 -8.71 -12.50
C ARG A 71 27.05 -7.80 -11.76
N PHE A 72 26.66 -6.55 -11.56
CA PHE A 72 27.38 -5.60 -10.72
C PHE A 72 26.73 -5.54 -9.33
N ASP A 73 27.52 -5.45 -8.30
CA ASP A 73 27.06 -5.26 -6.94
C ASP A 73 26.77 -3.77 -6.70
N VAL A 74 25.64 -3.34 -7.22
CA VAL A 74 25.07 -1.99 -7.02
C VAL A 74 24.30 -1.96 -5.71
N PRO A 75 24.66 -1.09 -4.75
CA PRO A 75 23.88 -0.96 -3.52
C PRO A 75 22.55 -0.28 -3.79
N PRO A 76 21.50 -0.57 -3.00
CA PRO A 76 20.28 0.22 -3.07
C PRO A 76 20.55 1.66 -2.62
N VAL A 77 20.15 2.62 -3.45
CA VAL A 77 20.26 4.06 -3.17
C VAL A 77 18.99 4.78 -3.59
N ALA A 78 18.58 5.80 -2.85
CA ALA A 78 17.49 6.67 -3.23
C ALA A 78 18.01 7.81 -4.11
N PHE A 79 17.37 8.00 -5.24
CA PHE A 79 17.69 9.05 -6.23
C PHE A 79 16.91 10.34 -6.00
N ASP A 80 15.89 10.33 -5.12
CA ASP A 80 15.07 11.49 -4.75
C ASP A 80 14.45 12.22 -5.96
N ALA A 81 14.96 13.41 -6.29
CA ALA A 81 14.46 14.19 -7.43
C ALA A 81 14.70 13.50 -8.79
N LYS A 82 15.50 12.44 -8.81
CA LYS A 82 15.82 11.63 -10.01
C LYS A 82 15.25 10.22 -9.93
N ALA A 83 14.22 9.98 -9.12
CA ALA A 83 13.51 8.69 -9.07
C ALA A 83 13.09 8.24 -10.47
N GLY A 84 13.35 6.97 -10.80
CA GLY A 84 13.18 6.40 -12.15
C GLY A 84 14.49 6.32 -12.95
N LEU A 85 15.61 6.84 -12.40
CA LEU A 85 16.91 6.78 -13.08
C LEU A 85 17.39 5.34 -13.29
N ALA A 86 17.28 4.50 -12.27
CA ALA A 86 17.76 3.12 -12.34
C ALA A 86 16.98 2.31 -13.38
N GLU A 87 15.66 2.44 -13.41
CA GLU A 87 14.79 1.77 -14.38
C GLU A 87 15.12 2.17 -15.81
N LEU A 88 15.24 3.49 -16.08
CA LEU A 88 15.65 4.00 -17.39
C LEU A 88 17.06 3.55 -17.76
N PHE A 89 17.97 3.49 -16.80
CA PHE A 89 19.31 2.96 -17.05
C PHE A 89 19.27 1.50 -17.49
N GLY A 90 18.51 0.66 -16.79
CA GLY A 90 18.35 -0.74 -17.14
C GLY A 90 17.73 -0.92 -18.54
N GLU A 91 16.69 -0.14 -18.88
CA GLU A 91 16.05 -0.15 -20.20
C GLU A 91 17.03 0.26 -21.33
N LEU A 92 17.86 1.25 -21.06
CA LEU A 92 18.72 1.87 -22.08
C LEU A 92 20.13 1.30 -22.15
N LEU A 93 20.53 0.39 -21.29
CA LEU A 93 21.89 -0.14 -21.18
C LEU A 93 22.40 -0.75 -22.51
N ALA A 94 21.51 -1.37 -23.29
CA ALA A 94 21.85 -2.00 -24.56
C ALA A 94 21.33 -1.23 -25.80
N THR A 95 20.97 0.05 -25.66
CA THR A 95 20.45 0.84 -26.79
C THR A 95 21.53 1.57 -27.61
N GLY A 96 22.78 1.37 -27.26
CA GLY A 96 23.95 1.87 -28.00
C GLY A 96 25.22 1.78 -27.18
N THR A 97 26.32 1.54 -27.85
CA THR A 97 27.67 1.60 -27.30
C THR A 97 28.52 2.61 -28.11
N ALA A 98 29.75 2.82 -27.68
CA ALA A 98 30.70 3.59 -28.48
C ALA A 98 31.04 2.92 -29.84
N ASN A 99 30.76 1.62 -29.96
CA ASN A 99 31.14 0.81 -31.15
C ASN A 99 29.95 0.40 -32.02
N ARG A 100 28.71 0.37 -31.45
CA ARG A 100 27.50 -0.14 -32.12
C ARG A 100 26.30 0.71 -31.80
N GLY A 101 25.49 1.03 -32.80
CA GLY A 101 24.18 1.60 -32.63
C GLY A 101 23.15 0.54 -32.17
N LYS A 102 21.96 0.99 -31.73
CA LYS A 102 20.87 0.11 -31.29
C LYS A 102 20.52 -0.94 -32.34
N ALA A 103 20.31 -0.54 -33.61
CA ALA A 103 19.95 -1.44 -34.68
C ALA A 103 21.00 -2.52 -34.94
N GLU A 104 22.28 -2.21 -34.73
CA GLU A 104 23.38 -3.17 -34.91
C GLU A 104 23.41 -4.18 -33.77
N ILE A 105 23.11 -3.74 -32.53
CA ILE A 105 22.98 -4.62 -31.36
C ILE A 105 21.79 -5.55 -31.54
N ASP A 106 20.63 -5.03 -31.90
CA ASP A 106 19.39 -5.79 -32.12
C ASP A 106 19.62 -6.84 -33.21
N LEU A 107 20.20 -6.45 -34.37
CA LEU A 107 20.52 -7.35 -35.47
C LEU A 107 21.54 -8.42 -35.07
N ALA A 108 22.53 -8.10 -34.24
CA ALA A 108 23.49 -9.08 -33.75
C ALA A 108 22.82 -10.13 -32.86
N VAL A 109 21.93 -9.71 -31.94
CA VAL A 109 21.14 -10.60 -31.07
C VAL A 109 20.23 -11.50 -31.92
N ASP A 110 19.50 -10.94 -32.88
CA ASP A 110 18.60 -11.67 -33.76
C ASP A 110 19.34 -12.72 -34.62
N ARG A 111 20.48 -12.35 -35.20
CA ARG A 111 21.31 -13.28 -36.02
C ARG A 111 21.87 -14.46 -35.23
N MET A 112 22.10 -14.25 -33.93
CA MET A 112 22.55 -15.30 -33.01
C MET A 112 21.41 -16.16 -32.49
N GLY A 113 20.14 -15.77 -32.73
CA GLY A 113 18.95 -16.37 -32.08
C GLY A 113 19.05 -16.30 -30.58
N ALA A 114 19.57 -15.19 -30.04
CA ALA A 114 19.87 -15.02 -28.65
C ALA A 114 18.76 -14.20 -27.97
N THR A 115 18.70 -14.32 -26.63
CA THR A 115 17.92 -13.41 -25.78
C THR A 115 18.88 -12.50 -25.01
N LEU A 116 18.70 -11.19 -25.11
CA LEU A 116 19.39 -10.18 -24.32
C LEU A 116 18.42 -9.51 -23.37
N VAL A 117 18.73 -9.50 -22.08
CA VAL A 117 17.96 -8.79 -21.04
C VAL A 117 18.92 -7.90 -20.26
N THR A 118 18.54 -6.65 -20.05
CA THR A 118 19.31 -5.69 -19.26
C THR A 118 18.55 -5.26 -18.02
N THR A 119 19.28 -4.97 -16.95
CA THR A 119 18.77 -4.47 -15.67
C THR A 119 19.65 -3.33 -15.16
N PRO A 120 19.25 -2.57 -14.15
CA PRO A 120 20.10 -1.55 -13.55
C PRO A 120 21.45 -2.08 -13.04
N GLU A 121 21.53 -3.39 -12.77
CA GLU A 121 22.72 -4.00 -12.19
C GLU A 121 23.47 -4.92 -13.18
N GLY A 122 23.11 -4.93 -14.46
CA GLY A 122 23.85 -5.75 -15.43
C GLY A 122 23.02 -6.27 -16.58
N LEU A 123 23.48 -7.38 -17.15
CA LEU A 123 22.86 -7.99 -18.34
C LEU A 123 22.90 -9.52 -18.30
N TYR A 124 22.02 -10.12 -19.07
CA TYR A 124 21.92 -11.55 -19.30
C TYR A 124 21.78 -11.83 -20.79
N LEU A 125 22.61 -12.73 -21.33
CA LEU A 125 22.55 -13.24 -22.68
C LEU A 125 22.45 -14.76 -22.68
N ASN A 126 21.60 -15.35 -23.49
CA ASN A 126 21.61 -16.81 -23.68
C ASN A 126 21.30 -17.18 -25.12
N GLY A 127 21.77 -18.35 -25.49
CA GLY A 127 21.55 -18.92 -26.82
C GLY A 127 22.45 -20.12 -27.08
N VAL A 128 22.67 -20.44 -28.37
CA VAL A 128 23.41 -21.61 -28.78
C VAL A 128 24.94 -21.43 -28.58
N LYS A 129 25.63 -22.44 -28.07
CA LYS A 129 27.07 -22.48 -27.75
C LYS A 129 27.97 -21.90 -28.87
N ARG A 130 27.69 -22.20 -30.14
CA ARG A 130 28.51 -21.72 -31.28
C ARG A 130 28.68 -20.20 -31.30
N HIS A 131 27.78 -19.45 -30.64
CA HIS A 131 27.82 -17.98 -30.57
C HIS A 131 28.46 -17.47 -29.29
N LEU A 132 28.95 -18.33 -28.37
CA LEU A 132 29.54 -17.91 -27.10
C LEU A 132 30.62 -16.83 -27.24
N PRO A 133 31.58 -16.89 -28.18
CA PRO A 133 32.56 -15.81 -28.36
C PRO A 133 31.90 -14.46 -28.69
N ALA A 134 30.85 -14.46 -29.53
CA ALA A 134 30.12 -13.24 -29.87
C ALA A 134 29.27 -12.72 -28.69
N PHE A 135 28.70 -13.61 -27.84
CA PHE A 135 28.03 -13.21 -26.61
C PHE A 135 28.98 -12.51 -25.65
N MET A 136 30.19 -13.04 -25.49
CA MET A 136 31.22 -12.43 -24.61
C MET A 136 31.70 -11.09 -25.14
N GLU A 137 31.87 -10.95 -26.44
CA GLU A 137 32.22 -9.69 -27.10
C GLU A 137 31.12 -8.64 -26.89
N LEU A 138 29.85 -8.99 -27.18
CA LEU A 138 28.70 -8.09 -27.03
C LEU A 138 28.46 -7.70 -25.57
N ALA A 139 28.53 -8.66 -24.65
CA ALA A 139 28.41 -8.39 -23.23
C ALA A 139 29.48 -7.43 -22.69
N ALA A 140 30.73 -7.61 -23.13
CA ALA A 140 31.84 -6.74 -22.78
C ALA A 140 31.69 -5.33 -23.37
N ASP A 141 31.22 -5.23 -24.62
CA ASP A 141 30.97 -3.94 -25.27
C ASP A 141 29.87 -3.14 -24.57
N ILE A 142 28.71 -3.78 -24.31
CA ILE A 142 27.60 -3.16 -23.60
C ILE A 142 28.07 -2.72 -22.20
N ALA A 143 28.71 -3.59 -21.44
CA ALA A 143 29.10 -3.31 -20.07
C ALA A 143 30.15 -2.21 -19.92
N ARG A 144 31.01 -2.03 -20.93
CA ARG A 144 32.14 -1.09 -20.85
C ARG A 144 31.93 0.20 -21.62
N ASN A 145 31.14 0.16 -22.67
CA ASN A 145 31.11 1.21 -23.68
C ASN A 145 29.69 1.75 -23.92
N ALA A 146 28.71 1.45 -23.02
CA ALA A 146 27.34 1.99 -23.15
C ALA A 146 27.37 3.53 -23.31
N SER A 147 26.65 4.05 -24.32
CA SER A 147 26.73 5.46 -24.73
C SER A 147 25.49 6.27 -24.39
N PHE A 148 24.33 5.61 -24.25
CA PHE A 148 23.03 6.23 -23.97
C PHE A 148 22.71 7.35 -24.97
N PRO A 149 22.43 7.01 -26.25
CA PRO A 149 22.15 7.98 -27.29
C PRO A 149 20.94 8.84 -26.97
N GLU A 150 21.03 10.15 -27.21
CA GLU A 150 19.97 11.10 -26.86
C GLU A 150 18.59 10.76 -27.48
N PRO A 151 18.47 10.33 -28.76
CA PRO A 151 17.17 9.93 -29.33
C PRO A 151 16.52 8.76 -28.57
N GLU A 152 17.31 7.73 -28.20
CA GLU A 152 16.82 6.57 -27.45
C GLU A 152 16.42 6.95 -26.03
N PHE A 153 17.20 7.85 -25.39
CA PHE A 153 16.86 8.40 -24.08
C PHE A 153 15.54 9.16 -24.11
N GLN A 154 15.33 10.05 -25.09
CA GLN A 154 14.08 10.81 -25.18
C GLN A 154 12.87 9.90 -25.45
N ALA A 155 13.03 8.86 -26.27
CA ALA A 155 11.98 7.87 -26.54
C ALA A 155 11.63 7.06 -25.27
N ALA A 156 12.61 6.60 -24.51
CA ALA A 156 12.40 5.88 -23.25
C ALA A 156 11.76 6.79 -22.19
N LEU A 157 12.21 8.03 -22.07
CA LEU A 157 11.65 9.02 -21.18
C LEU A 157 10.16 9.30 -21.48
N ALA A 158 9.81 9.40 -22.76
CA ALA A 158 8.42 9.58 -23.18
C ALA A 158 7.55 8.36 -22.80
N ARG A 159 8.06 7.13 -22.99
CA ARG A 159 7.38 5.89 -22.54
C ARG A 159 7.20 5.87 -21.02
N ALA A 160 8.25 6.19 -20.26
CA ALA A 160 8.18 6.24 -18.80
C ALA A 160 7.15 7.24 -18.30
N ARG A 161 7.08 8.43 -18.90
CA ARG A 161 6.03 9.43 -18.59
C ARG A 161 4.63 8.92 -18.90
N SER A 162 4.44 8.26 -20.05
CA SER A 162 3.15 7.64 -20.40
C SER A 162 2.76 6.55 -19.41
N SER A 163 3.71 5.71 -18.99
CA SER A 163 3.47 4.67 -17.98
C SER A 163 3.07 5.26 -16.63
N VAL A 164 3.73 6.35 -16.17
CA VAL A 164 3.33 7.07 -14.94
C VAL A 164 1.93 7.64 -15.04
N LYS A 165 1.53 8.16 -16.20
CA LYS A 165 0.14 8.64 -16.43
C LYS A 165 -0.87 7.50 -16.39
N GLN A 166 -0.61 6.40 -17.10
CA GLN A 166 -1.49 5.23 -17.13
C GLN A 166 -1.65 4.59 -15.75
N ARG A 167 -0.57 4.56 -14.95
CA ARG A 167 -0.63 4.07 -13.56
C ARG A 167 -1.71 4.75 -12.74
N ARG A 168 -1.97 6.04 -12.96
CA ARG A 168 -3.00 6.81 -12.22
C ARG A 168 -4.42 6.28 -12.41
N ASP A 169 -4.67 5.54 -13.48
CA ASP A 169 -5.97 4.97 -13.80
C ASP A 169 -6.11 3.49 -13.41
N ASP A 170 -5.00 2.84 -13.07
CA ASP A 170 -4.96 1.43 -12.66
C ASP A 170 -4.81 1.28 -11.14
N PRO A 171 -5.85 0.85 -10.41
CA PRO A 171 -5.80 0.63 -8.96
C PRO A 171 -4.71 -0.36 -8.53
N SER A 172 -4.43 -1.39 -9.34
CA SER A 172 -3.40 -2.38 -9.03
C SER A 172 -2.00 -1.80 -9.15
N ALA A 173 -1.75 -1.00 -10.18
CA ALA A 173 -0.46 -0.32 -10.38
C ALA A 173 -0.23 0.78 -9.32
N ILE A 174 -1.28 1.50 -8.90
CA ILE A 174 -1.21 2.43 -7.77
C ILE A 174 -0.83 1.65 -6.49
N ALA A 175 -1.55 0.55 -6.19
CA ALA A 175 -1.33 -0.24 -4.99
C ALA A 175 0.08 -0.84 -4.93
N GLU A 176 0.65 -1.27 -6.07
CA GLU A 176 2.00 -1.83 -6.13
C GLU A 176 3.08 -0.82 -5.70
N VAL A 177 3.00 0.39 -6.24
CA VAL A 177 3.95 1.46 -5.91
C VAL A 177 3.72 2.00 -4.50
N ALA A 178 2.45 2.24 -4.14
CA ALA A 178 2.11 2.80 -2.83
C ALA A 178 2.42 1.84 -1.68
N ALA A 179 2.29 0.52 -1.87
CA ALA A 179 2.62 -0.48 -0.85
C ALA A 179 4.09 -0.39 -0.40
N ARG A 180 5.01 -0.25 -1.35
CA ARG A 180 6.44 -0.05 -1.02
C ARG A 180 6.69 1.29 -0.35
N ALA A 181 6.02 2.34 -0.83
CA ALA A 181 6.14 3.69 -0.25
C ALA A 181 5.63 3.77 1.19
N VAL A 182 4.52 3.09 1.54
CA VAL A 182 4.01 3.06 2.92
C VAL A 182 4.79 2.13 3.84
N ALA A 183 5.39 1.05 3.28
CA ALA A 183 6.21 0.12 4.05
C ALA A 183 7.58 0.71 4.41
N PHE A 184 8.28 1.32 3.45
CA PHE A 184 9.66 1.78 3.62
C PHE A 184 9.78 3.29 3.85
N GLY A 185 8.75 4.05 3.49
CA GLY A 185 8.82 5.51 3.37
C GLY A 185 9.36 5.96 2.00
N ARG A 186 8.83 7.05 1.47
CA ARG A 186 9.17 7.59 0.13
C ARG A 186 10.62 8.05 -0.03
N THR A 187 11.31 8.29 1.07
CA THR A 187 12.71 8.71 1.06
C THR A 187 13.69 7.54 1.16
N HIS A 188 13.16 6.32 1.23
CA HIS A 188 13.95 5.09 1.24
C HIS A 188 14.12 4.55 -0.18
N ALA A 189 15.26 3.93 -0.50
CA ALA A 189 15.56 3.38 -1.82
C ALA A 189 14.48 2.39 -2.33
N TYR A 190 13.85 1.64 -1.43
CA TYR A 190 12.81 0.65 -1.77
C TYR A 190 11.38 1.22 -1.75
N GLY A 191 11.19 2.43 -1.23
CA GLY A 191 9.91 3.12 -1.16
C GLY A 191 9.82 4.35 -2.07
N GLU A 192 10.89 4.65 -2.80
CA GLU A 192 10.93 5.75 -3.75
C GLU A 192 9.90 5.57 -4.87
N VAL A 193 9.23 6.65 -5.25
CA VAL A 193 8.18 6.63 -6.27
C VAL A 193 8.57 7.47 -7.46
N THR A 194 8.64 6.85 -8.63
CA THR A 194 8.83 7.53 -9.91
C THR A 194 7.58 8.34 -10.25
N THR A 195 7.77 9.65 -10.47
CA THR A 195 6.71 10.61 -10.79
C THR A 195 7.02 11.38 -12.07
N GLU A 196 6.04 12.08 -12.65
CA GLU A 196 6.28 12.96 -13.80
C GLU A 196 7.33 14.03 -13.49
N ARG A 197 7.33 14.53 -12.23
CA ARG A 197 8.29 15.54 -11.77
C ARG A 197 9.71 14.98 -11.70
N SER A 198 9.92 13.79 -11.16
CA SER A 198 11.25 13.17 -11.10
C SER A 198 11.79 12.84 -12.51
N LEU A 199 10.92 12.34 -13.40
CA LEU A 199 11.28 12.07 -14.79
C LEU A 199 11.62 13.35 -15.58
N ALA A 200 10.99 14.50 -15.27
CA ALA A 200 11.27 15.76 -15.95
C ALA A 200 12.71 16.27 -15.68
N GLY A 201 13.30 15.88 -14.56
CA GLY A 201 14.67 16.27 -14.15
C GLY A 201 15.77 15.39 -14.74
N LEU A 202 15.44 14.25 -15.35
CA LEU A 202 16.43 13.29 -15.84
C LEU A 202 17.05 13.71 -17.18
N ARG A 203 18.33 13.36 -17.34
CA ARG A 203 19.15 13.60 -18.53
C ARG A 203 19.99 12.37 -18.87
N ALA A 204 20.33 12.19 -20.12
CA ALA A 204 21.22 11.11 -20.55
C ALA A 204 22.61 11.16 -19.85
N SER A 205 23.06 12.35 -19.43
CA SER A 205 24.29 12.49 -18.62
C SER A 205 24.19 11.80 -17.26
N ASP A 206 22.98 11.69 -16.67
CA ASP A 206 22.77 10.99 -15.39
C ASP A 206 23.00 9.49 -15.56
N LEU A 207 22.54 8.91 -16.67
CA LEU A 207 22.78 7.51 -17.01
C LEU A 207 24.27 7.22 -17.22
N ARG A 208 24.97 8.13 -17.89
CA ARG A 208 26.44 8.03 -18.04
C ARG A 208 27.17 8.12 -16.69
N ALA A 209 26.71 8.99 -15.80
CA ALA A 209 27.28 9.09 -14.46
C ALA A 209 27.05 7.82 -13.63
N TYR A 210 25.82 7.23 -13.71
CA TYR A 210 25.48 5.96 -13.08
C TYR A 210 26.40 4.84 -13.60
N HIS A 211 26.53 4.72 -14.93
CA HIS A 211 27.37 3.72 -15.57
C HIS A 211 28.84 3.85 -15.13
N ALA A 212 29.41 5.05 -15.20
CA ALA A 212 30.80 5.31 -14.86
C ALA A 212 31.13 4.98 -13.41
N TYR A 213 30.17 5.12 -12.50
CA TYR A 213 30.37 4.89 -11.08
C TYR A 213 30.14 3.44 -10.66
N PHE A 214 29.04 2.82 -11.10
CA PHE A 214 28.60 1.50 -10.62
C PHE A 214 29.14 0.35 -11.49
N PHE A 215 29.40 0.56 -12.79
CA PHE A 215 29.86 -0.48 -13.71
C PHE A 215 31.37 -0.58 -13.69
N ARG A 216 31.89 -1.31 -12.72
CA ARG A 216 33.32 -1.47 -12.48
C ARG A 216 33.67 -2.96 -12.26
N PRO A 217 34.83 -3.43 -12.81
CA PRO A 217 35.17 -4.85 -12.80
C PRO A 217 35.38 -5.44 -11.40
N ASP A 218 35.91 -4.66 -10.44
CA ASP A 218 36.14 -5.09 -9.06
C ASP A 218 34.87 -5.22 -8.20
N ARG A 219 33.69 -4.92 -8.81
CA ARG A 219 32.35 -5.10 -8.22
C ARG A 219 31.47 -5.95 -9.14
N ALA A 220 32.04 -6.73 -10.04
CA ALA A 220 31.32 -7.51 -11.01
C ALA A 220 31.51 -9.01 -10.79
N CYS A 221 30.45 -9.76 -11.06
CA CYS A 221 30.44 -11.22 -11.19
C CYS A 221 29.98 -11.59 -12.59
N LEU A 222 30.83 -12.29 -13.33
CA LEU A 222 30.52 -12.89 -14.61
C LEU A 222 30.16 -14.37 -14.37
N VAL A 223 28.95 -14.77 -14.66
CA VAL A 223 28.49 -16.16 -14.54
C VAL A 223 28.30 -16.74 -15.93
N LEU A 224 28.90 -17.88 -16.19
CA LEU A 224 28.82 -18.64 -17.44
C LEU A 224 28.20 -20.00 -17.12
N VAL A 225 27.09 -20.34 -17.76
CA VAL A 225 26.35 -21.58 -17.52
C VAL A 225 26.10 -22.27 -18.83
N GLY A 226 26.31 -23.58 -18.90
CA GLY A 226 25.93 -24.39 -20.06
C GLY A 226 27.06 -25.22 -20.66
N ASP A 227 27.00 -25.44 -21.99
CA ASP A 227 27.93 -26.29 -22.70
C ASP A 227 29.25 -25.53 -22.96
N LEU A 228 30.06 -25.40 -21.91
CA LEU A 228 31.41 -24.81 -22.01
C LEU A 228 32.29 -25.40 -20.92
N THR A 229 33.59 -25.38 -21.13
CA THR A 229 34.59 -25.82 -20.12
C THR A 229 35.12 -24.62 -19.33
N VAL A 230 35.64 -24.87 -18.12
CA VAL A 230 36.34 -23.86 -17.32
C VAL A 230 37.48 -23.21 -18.07
N LYS A 231 38.18 -23.98 -18.93
CA LYS A 231 39.29 -23.46 -19.77
C LYS A 231 38.74 -22.44 -20.78
N GLU A 232 37.69 -22.80 -21.55
CA GLU A 232 37.06 -21.89 -22.53
C GLU A 232 36.55 -20.62 -21.82
N ALA A 233 35.91 -20.79 -20.66
CA ALA A 233 35.44 -19.65 -19.85
C ALA A 233 36.56 -18.71 -19.45
N ARG A 234 37.69 -19.26 -18.97
CA ARG A 234 38.88 -18.49 -18.57
C ARG A 234 39.47 -17.72 -19.72
N ASP A 235 39.65 -18.42 -20.89
CA ASP A 235 40.25 -17.81 -22.09
C ASP A 235 39.35 -16.66 -22.59
N LEU A 236 38.05 -16.85 -22.69
CA LEU A 236 37.09 -15.85 -23.16
C LEU A 236 36.95 -14.69 -22.15
N ALA A 237 36.80 -14.98 -20.86
CA ALA A 237 36.72 -13.93 -19.83
C ALA A 237 38.00 -13.09 -19.80
N GLY A 238 39.16 -13.71 -19.89
CA GLY A 238 40.46 -13.02 -19.97
C GLY A 238 40.59 -12.14 -21.22
N ALA A 239 40.14 -12.64 -22.40
CA ALA A 239 40.21 -11.90 -23.65
C ALA A 239 39.30 -10.65 -23.66
N HIS A 240 38.07 -10.76 -23.19
CA HIS A 240 37.06 -9.70 -23.31
C HIS A 240 37.01 -8.75 -22.08
N PHE A 241 37.25 -9.26 -20.89
CA PHE A 241 37.16 -8.49 -19.65
C PHE A 241 38.49 -8.24 -18.95
N GLY A 242 39.55 -9.03 -19.20
CA GLY A 242 40.82 -8.93 -18.50
C GLY A 242 41.53 -7.56 -18.60
N LYS A 243 41.35 -6.87 -19.71
CA LYS A 243 41.90 -5.54 -19.95
C LYS A 243 41.05 -4.38 -19.41
N TRP A 244 39.89 -4.67 -18.84
CA TRP A 244 39.05 -3.65 -18.22
C TRP A 244 39.70 -3.13 -16.96
N LYS A 245 40.14 -1.88 -16.99
CA LYS A 245 40.87 -1.26 -15.86
C LYS A 245 39.91 -0.97 -14.73
N LYS A 246 40.26 -1.41 -13.52
CA LYS A 246 39.56 -0.98 -12.31
C LYS A 246 39.89 0.49 -12.01
N PRO A 247 38.93 1.27 -11.45
CA PRO A 247 39.20 2.62 -10.97
C PRO A 247 40.34 2.63 -9.95
N LYS A 248 41.15 3.69 -9.95
CA LYS A 248 42.23 3.87 -8.96
C LYS A 248 41.70 4.05 -7.54
N THR A 249 40.54 4.67 -7.41
CA THR A 249 39.86 4.88 -6.13
C THR A 249 39.26 3.56 -5.64
N ALA A 250 39.67 3.14 -4.45
CA ALA A 250 39.04 1.97 -3.84
C ALA A 250 37.54 2.20 -3.61
N TRP A 251 36.77 1.12 -3.77
CA TRP A 251 35.36 1.17 -3.42
C TRP A 251 35.21 1.14 -1.89
N THR A 252 34.75 2.24 -1.32
CA THR A 252 34.51 2.32 0.12
C THR A 252 33.14 1.81 0.55
N GLY A 253 32.23 1.63 -0.44
CA GLY A 253 30.86 1.24 -0.18
C GLY A 253 30.03 2.31 0.55
N PRO A 254 28.72 2.25 0.48
CA PRO A 254 27.89 3.09 1.32
C PRO A 254 27.87 2.54 2.75
N THR A 255 27.95 3.44 3.73
CA THR A 255 27.58 3.11 5.11
C THR A 255 26.06 3.02 5.22
N ALA A 256 25.53 2.04 5.96
CA ALA A 256 24.10 1.92 6.19
C ALA A 256 23.54 3.21 6.83
N GLY A 257 22.49 3.77 6.26
CA GLY A 257 21.89 5.04 6.70
C GLY A 257 22.71 6.30 6.37
N GLY A 258 23.78 6.15 5.58
CA GLY A 258 24.63 7.26 5.16
C GLY A 258 24.27 7.82 3.78
N VAL A 259 25.21 8.53 3.21
CA VAL A 259 25.13 9.06 1.85
C VAL A 259 26.30 8.53 1.02
N LEU A 260 26.05 8.37 -0.27
CA LEU A 260 27.01 7.98 -1.27
C LEU A 260 27.17 9.16 -2.23
N ASP A 261 28.37 9.75 -2.28
CA ASP A 261 28.66 10.81 -3.25
C ASP A 261 29.00 10.18 -4.59
N VAL A 262 28.13 10.41 -5.58
CA VAL A 262 28.29 9.90 -6.95
C VAL A 262 28.55 11.07 -7.89
N PRO A 263 29.77 11.17 -8.46
CA PRO A 263 30.10 12.24 -9.39
C PRO A 263 29.08 12.35 -10.53
N GLY A 264 28.47 13.53 -10.70
CA GLY A 264 27.42 13.79 -11.69
C GLY A 264 26.01 13.47 -11.24
N LEU A 265 25.80 12.68 -10.16
CA LEU A 265 24.49 12.43 -9.56
C LEU A 265 24.30 13.12 -8.20
N GLY A 266 25.39 13.49 -7.53
CA GLY A 266 25.39 14.12 -6.21
C GLY A 266 25.26 13.10 -5.07
N LEU A 267 24.74 13.56 -3.94
CA LEU A 267 24.60 12.76 -2.72
C LEU A 267 23.36 11.87 -2.81
N LEU A 268 23.56 10.56 -2.88
CA LEU A 268 22.50 9.55 -2.87
C LEU A 268 22.36 8.97 -1.47
N ARG A 269 21.15 8.85 -0.97
CA ARG A 269 20.89 8.26 0.34
C ARG A 269 20.90 6.73 0.27
N THR A 270 21.53 6.12 1.26
CA THR A 270 21.55 4.67 1.42
C THR A 270 20.58 4.26 2.53
N PRO A 271 19.86 3.15 2.39
CA PRO A 271 18.91 2.72 3.40
C PRO A 271 19.60 2.31 4.70
N MET A 272 18.93 2.51 5.81
CA MET A 272 19.33 1.93 7.08
C MET A 272 19.10 0.42 7.04
N ARG A 273 20.04 -0.37 7.61
CA ARG A 273 19.97 -1.83 7.63
C ARG A 273 18.83 -2.38 8.50
N ALA A 274 18.33 -1.62 9.44
CA ALA A 274 17.17 -1.95 10.23
C ALA A 274 16.24 -0.75 10.22
N LEU A 275 15.12 -0.88 9.53
CA LEU A 275 14.01 0.06 9.69
C LEU A 275 13.42 -0.20 11.07
N THR A 276 13.21 0.86 11.84
CA THR A 276 12.29 0.78 12.97
C THR A 276 10.90 0.71 12.38
N PRO A 277 10.20 -0.43 12.45
CA PRO A 277 8.84 -0.51 11.94
C PRO A 277 7.98 0.53 12.64
N SER A 278 6.89 0.97 12.01
CA SER A 278 5.84 1.69 12.73
C SER A 278 5.49 0.91 13.99
N LEU A 279 5.38 1.57 15.13
CA LEU A 279 5.04 0.89 16.37
C LEU A 279 3.61 0.35 16.33
N ASP A 280 2.75 0.99 15.52
CA ASP A 280 1.32 0.69 15.41
C ASP A 280 0.89 0.56 13.95
N ARG A 281 -0.08 -0.35 13.73
CA ARG A 281 -0.70 -0.55 12.43
C ARG A 281 -1.40 0.71 11.95
N ARG A 282 -1.15 1.10 10.69
CA ARG A 282 -1.80 2.23 10.02
C ARG A 282 -2.57 1.78 8.80
N VAL A 283 -3.67 2.47 8.53
CA VAL A 283 -4.44 2.30 7.30
C VAL A 283 -4.16 3.47 6.38
N TYR A 284 -3.95 3.18 5.11
CA TYR A 284 -3.74 4.16 4.05
C TYR A 284 -4.81 3.95 2.97
N VAL A 285 -5.42 5.03 2.54
CA VAL A 285 -6.44 4.99 1.48
C VAL A 285 -5.99 5.85 0.31
N VAL A 286 -6.04 5.30 -0.90
CA VAL A 286 -5.99 6.09 -2.14
C VAL A 286 -7.39 6.11 -2.72
N ASP A 287 -7.97 7.30 -2.85
CA ASP A 287 -9.36 7.47 -3.25
C ASP A 287 -9.60 7.17 -4.73
N ARG A 288 -10.57 6.28 -4.99
CA ARG A 288 -11.09 5.96 -6.32
C ARG A 288 -12.61 6.00 -6.30
N PRO A 289 -13.21 7.21 -6.41
CA PRO A 289 -14.65 7.40 -6.28
C PRO A 289 -15.46 6.54 -7.25
N GLY A 290 -16.45 5.82 -6.72
CA GLY A 290 -17.31 4.92 -7.49
C GLY A 290 -16.66 3.58 -7.88
N ALA A 291 -15.50 3.24 -7.35
CA ALA A 291 -14.86 1.96 -7.65
C ALA A 291 -15.66 0.79 -7.05
N PRO A 292 -16.11 -0.19 -7.88
CA PRO A 292 -16.88 -1.33 -7.38
C PRO A 292 -16.01 -2.35 -6.63
N GLN A 293 -14.69 -2.25 -6.77
CA GLN A 293 -13.72 -3.11 -6.13
C GLN A 293 -12.61 -2.28 -5.48
N SER A 294 -12.05 -2.83 -4.42
CA SER A 294 -10.87 -2.31 -3.74
C SER A 294 -9.67 -3.22 -3.97
N VAL A 295 -8.51 -2.62 -4.22
CA VAL A 295 -7.22 -3.33 -4.19
C VAL A 295 -6.57 -3.11 -2.84
N VAL A 296 -6.28 -4.21 -2.15
CA VAL A 296 -5.73 -4.19 -0.78
C VAL A 296 -4.31 -4.73 -0.79
N ARG A 297 -3.43 -4.06 -0.06
CA ARG A 297 -2.08 -4.54 0.31
C ARG A 297 -1.92 -4.46 1.83
N VAL A 298 -1.55 -5.57 2.45
CA VAL A 298 -1.10 -5.59 3.85
C VAL A 298 0.39 -5.86 3.84
N THR A 299 1.21 -4.89 4.26
CA THR A 299 2.65 -4.93 4.05
C THR A 299 3.44 -4.40 5.25
N PHE A 300 4.64 -4.91 5.45
CA PHE A 300 5.61 -4.42 6.42
C PHE A 300 7.04 -4.82 6.04
N PRO A 301 8.05 -4.02 6.40
CA PRO A 301 9.45 -4.37 6.19
C PRO A 301 9.84 -5.62 6.96
N LEU A 302 10.72 -6.44 6.36
CA LEU A 302 11.30 -7.61 7.00
C LEU A 302 12.79 -7.42 7.24
N ASN A 303 13.24 -7.74 8.44
CA ASN A 303 14.68 -7.92 8.70
C ASN A 303 15.07 -9.39 8.43
N LEU A 304 14.95 -9.81 7.17
CA LEU A 304 15.24 -11.16 6.72
C LEU A 304 16.34 -11.12 5.66
N HIS A 305 17.56 -11.46 6.08
CA HIS A 305 18.69 -11.59 5.17
C HIS A 305 18.66 -12.95 4.45
N PRO A 306 19.04 -13.04 3.15
CA PRO A 306 19.08 -14.32 2.42
C PRO A 306 19.95 -15.41 3.06
N ALA A 307 20.97 -15.02 3.84
CA ALA A 307 21.82 -15.95 4.60
C ALA A 307 21.29 -16.28 6.02
N ASP A 308 20.13 -15.73 6.43
CA ASP A 308 19.52 -16.09 7.72
C ASP A 308 19.15 -17.58 7.70
N VAL A 309 19.48 -18.29 8.77
CA VAL A 309 19.17 -19.72 8.90
C VAL A 309 17.68 -20.01 8.82
N ARG A 310 16.84 -19.03 9.19
CA ARG A 310 15.38 -19.10 9.14
C ARG A 310 14.79 -18.73 7.78
N ALA A 311 15.61 -18.31 6.79
CA ALA A 311 15.10 -17.86 5.50
C ALA A 311 14.28 -18.95 4.79
N LEU A 312 14.70 -20.23 4.89
CA LEU A 312 13.96 -21.33 4.31
C LEU A 312 12.66 -21.62 5.07
N SER A 313 12.66 -21.58 6.40
CA SER A 313 11.44 -21.72 7.21
C SER A 313 10.44 -20.59 6.94
N ALA A 314 10.93 -19.37 6.72
CA ALA A 314 10.10 -18.24 6.31
C ALA A 314 9.47 -18.41 4.91
N GLN A 315 10.18 -19.06 3.97
CA GLN A 315 9.61 -19.42 2.68
C GLN A 315 8.53 -20.49 2.80
N VAL A 316 8.74 -21.53 3.65
CA VAL A 316 7.72 -22.54 3.94
C VAL A 316 6.50 -21.92 4.60
N MET A 317 6.70 -21.07 5.61
CA MET A 317 5.64 -20.28 6.25
C MET A 317 4.81 -19.53 5.21
N ASN A 318 5.46 -18.76 4.33
CA ASN A 318 4.77 -18.01 3.29
C ASN A 318 4.03 -18.92 2.30
N THR A 319 4.59 -20.06 1.93
CA THR A 319 3.94 -21.04 1.05
C THR A 319 2.64 -21.57 1.66
N ILE A 320 2.62 -21.83 2.95
CA ILE A 320 1.41 -22.26 3.68
C ILE A 320 0.40 -21.11 3.80
N LEU A 321 0.87 -19.89 4.06
CA LEU A 321 0.01 -18.74 4.29
C LEU A 321 -0.69 -18.27 3.01
N GLY A 322 0.06 -17.98 1.94
CA GLY A 322 -0.47 -17.39 0.71
C GLY A 322 0.45 -17.47 -0.51
N GLY A 323 1.67 -18.03 -0.36
CA GLY A 323 2.63 -18.18 -1.46
C GLY A 323 2.46 -19.47 -2.25
N GLY A 324 1.65 -20.41 -1.75
CA GLY A 324 1.26 -21.63 -2.45
C GLY A 324 0.11 -21.39 -3.41
N VAL A 325 -0.36 -22.50 -4.01
CA VAL A 325 -1.54 -22.50 -4.85
C VAL A 325 -2.81 -22.65 -3.99
N PHE A 326 -3.88 -23.22 -4.50
CA PHE A 326 -5.23 -23.28 -3.91
C PHE A 326 -5.35 -23.71 -2.44
N ASN A 327 -4.36 -24.41 -1.89
CA ASN A 327 -4.39 -24.91 -0.50
C ASN A 327 -3.78 -23.94 0.53
N ALA A 328 -3.32 -22.76 0.12
CA ALA A 328 -2.80 -21.76 1.04
C ALA A 328 -3.94 -21.17 1.91
N ARG A 329 -3.66 -20.87 3.19
CA ARG A 329 -4.67 -20.42 4.18
C ARG A 329 -5.47 -19.22 3.70
N LEU A 330 -4.80 -18.18 3.16
CA LEU A 330 -5.45 -16.99 2.62
C LEU A 330 -6.37 -17.31 1.45
N MET A 331 -5.97 -18.24 0.58
CA MET A 331 -6.77 -18.67 -0.55
C MET A 331 -8.02 -19.45 -0.09
N GLN A 332 -7.86 -20.38 0.85
CA GLN A 332 -8.98 -21.13 1.43
C GLN A 332 -9.97 -20.18 2.11
N ASN A 333 -9.48 -19.28 2.96
CA ASN A 333 -10.37 -18.38 3.71
C ASN A 333 -11.12 -17.40 2.79
N LEU A 334 -10.41 -16.59 1.98
CA LEU A 334 -11.05 -15.47 1.27
C LEU A 334 -11.72 -15.89 -0.05
N ARG A 335 -11.18 -16.92 -0.72
CA ARG A 335 -11.73 -17.39 -1.99
C ARG A 335 -12.70 -18.56 -1.82
N GLU A 336 -12.24 -19.68 -1.23
CA GLU A 336 -13.03 -20.91 -1.21
C GLU A 336 -14.19 -20.81 -0.20
N ASP A 337 -13.91 -20.33 1.04
CA ASP A 337 -14.93 -20.27 2.09
C ASP A 337 -15.87 -19.07 1.93
N LYS A 338 -15.35 -17.89 1.60
CA LYS A 338 -16.10 -16.62 1.58
C LYS A 338 -16.51 -16.14 0.19
N GLY A 339 -15.82 -16.56 -0.86
CA GLY A 339 -16.12 -16.12 -2.23
C GLY A 339 -15.95 -14.63 -2.49
N TRP A 340 -15.05 -13.98 -1.72
CA TRP A 340 -14.87 -12.53 -1.81
C TRP A 340 -13.88 -12.10 -2.88
N THR A 341 -13.04 -13.01 -3.34
CA THR A 341 -11.96 -12.73 -4.30
C THR A 341 -11.72 -13.91 -5.24
N TYR A 342 -11.07 -13.65 -6.37
CA TYR A 342 -10.50 -14.69 -7.24
C TYR A 342 -9.16 -15.24 -6.71
N GLY A 343 -8.47 -14.50 -5.82
CA GLY A 343 -7.24 -14.95 -5.22
C GLY A 343 -6.68 -13.97 -4.20
N CYS A 344 -6.09 -14.52 -3.13
CA CYS A 344 -5.37 -13.78 -2.10
C CYS A 344 -3.99 -14.42 -1.93
N TYR A 345 -2.95 -13.65 -2.13
CA TYR A 345 -1.58 -14.14 -2.18
C TYR A 345 -0.70 -13.41 -1.17
N SER A 346 0.32 -14.10 -0.64
CA SER A 346 1.38 -13.46 0.14
C SER A 346 2.75 -13.72 -0.46
N THR A 347 3.64 -12.77 -0.27
CA THR A 347 5.05 -12.84 -0.67
C THR A 347 5.95 -12.47 0.52
N THR A 348 7.09 -13.16 0.60
CA THR A 348 8.17 -12.89 1.56
C THR A 348 9.45 -12.68 0.78
N GLU A 349 9.92 -11.45 0.72
CA GLU A 349 11.16 -11.08 0.05
C GLU A 349 12.27 -10.98 1.08
N ALA A 350 13.29 -11.83 0.98
CA ALA A 350 14.52 -11.67 1.74
C ALA A 350 15.50 -10.78 0.96
N ASP A 351 16.13 -9.83 1.63
CA ASP A 351 17.07 -8.90 1.00
C ASP A 351 18.28 -8.62 1.90
N ARG A 352 19.38 -8.16 1.31
CA ARG A 352 20.62 -7.84 2.02
C ARG A 352 20.48 -6.66 2.99
N VAL A 353 19.53 -5.78 2.74
CA VAL A 353 19.30 -4.57 3.53
C VAL A 353 17.97 -4.66 4.26
N ASN A 354 16.87 -4.66 3.53
CA ASN A 354 15.52 -4.76 4.07
C ASN A 354 14.64 -5.58 3.15
N GLY A 355 14.14 -6.70 3.65
CA GLY A 355 13.14 -7.49 2.97
C GLY A 355 11.74 -6.86 3.08
N LEU A 356 10.76 -7.50 2.44
CA LEU A 356 9.36 -7.06 2.44
C LEU A 356 8.43 -8.27 2.57
N PHE A 357 7.42 -8.13 3.43
CA PHE A 357 6.25 -9.01 3.42
C PHE A 357 5.07 -8.24 2.82
N THR A 358 4.30 -8.91 1.97
CA THR A 358 3.10 -8.32 1.38
C THR A 358 2.02 -9.38 1.20
N VAL A 359 0.78 -9.07 1.63
CA VAL A 359 -0.44 -9.76 1.20
C VAL A 359 -1.12 -8.89 0.16
N SER A 360 -1.57 -9.51 -0.93
CA SER A 360 -2.21 -8.85 -2.08
C SER A 360 -3.56 -9.49 -2.36
N VAL A 361 -4.62 -8.67 -2.43
CA VAL A 361 -5.97 -9.12 -2.76
C VAL A 361 -6.76 -8.01 -3.44
N SER A 362 -7.71 -8.40 -4.29
CA SER A 362 -8.75 -7.50 -4.81
C SER A 362 -10.11 -8.08 -4.43
N VAL A 363 -10.98 -7.25 -3.85
CA VAL A 363 -12.30 -7.64 -3.35
C VAL A 363 -13.36 -6.61 -3.71
N ARG A 364 -14.64 -6.98 -3.66
CA ARG A 364 -15.73 -6.00 -3.77
C ARG A 364 -15.65 -4.99 -2.64
N THR A 365 -16.04 -3.74 -2.91
CA THR A 365 -15.92 -2.61 -1.98
C THR A 365 -16.64 -2.87 -0.65
N GLU A 366 -17.82 -3.48 -0.68
CA GLU A 366 -18.62 -3.76 0.53
C GLU A 366 -17.95 -4.69 1.54
N VAL A 367 -17.12 -5.65 1.08
CA VAL A 367 -16.42 -6.64 1.94
C VAL A 367 -14.97 -6.28 2.25
N THR A 368 -14.50 -5.11 1.83
CA THR A 368 -13.08 -4.71 1.93
C THR A 368 -12.56 -4.74 3.38
N ALA A 369 -13.29 -4.13 4.30
CA ALA A 369 -12.87 -4.07 5.70
C ALA A 369 -12.84 -5.46 6.35
N ASP A 370 -13.80 -6.33 6.01
CA ASP A 370 -13.86 -7.69 6.52
C ASP A 370 -12.73 -8.54 5.93
N ALA A 371 -12.40 -8.36 4.65
CA ALA A 371 -11.26 -9.03 4.04
C ALA A 371 -9.94 -8.65 4.72
N VAL A 372 -9.75 -7.37 5.05
CA VAL A 372 -8.57 -6.92 5.81
C VAL A 372 -8.53 -7.58 7.20
N ARG A 373 -9.66 -7.63 7.92
CA ARG A 373 -9.73 -8.31 9.24
C ARG A 373 -9.38 -9.78 9.13
N GLU A 374 -9.87 -10.48 8.11
CA GLU A 374 -9.55 -11.90 7.89
C GLU A 374 -8.06 -12.11 7.55
N ILE A 375 -7.47 -11.26 6.72
CA ILE A 375 -6.03 -11.30 6.44
C ILE A 375 -5.23 -11.16 7.74
N LEU A 376 -5.55 -10.15 8.56
CA LEU A 376 -4.87 -9.93 9.83
C LEU A 376 -5.07 -11.10 10.80
N ARG A 377 -6.25 -11.75 10.79
CA ARG A 377 -6.53 -12.95 11.58
C ARG A 377 -5.68 -14.13 11.12
N GLU A 378 -5.54 -14.36 9.81
CA GLU A 378 -4.70 -15.46 9.30
C GLU A 378 -3.21 -15.22 9.62
N LEU A 379 -2.73 -13.97 9.59
CA LEU A 379 -1.37 -13.64 10.03
C LEU A 379 -1.18 -13.99 11.51
N GLU A 380 -2.14 -13.69 12.38
CA GLU A 380 -2.07 -14.00 13.79
C GLU A 380 -2.20 -15.52 14.06
N ARG A 381 -3.05 -16.22 13.31
CA ARG A 381 -3.16 -17.68 13.39
C ARG A 381 -1.85 -18.38 13.01
N MET A 382 -1.13 -17.87 12.00
CA MET A 382 0.20 -18.41 11.65
C MET A 382 1.22 -18.26 12.79
N ARG A 383 1.09 -17.24 13.63
CA ARG A 383 1.97 -17.00 14.80
C ARG A 383 1.58 -17.82 16.03
N SER A 384 0.30 -18.05 16.23
CA SER A 384 -0.26 -18.64 17.46
C SER A 384 -0.58 -20.12 17.33
N GLU A 385 -0.98 -20.59 16.15
CA GLU A 385 -1.40 -21.95 15.90
C GLU A 385 -0.31 -22.72 15.13
N PRO A 386 0.08 -23.94 15.59
CA PRO A 386 1.00 -24.79 14.83
C PRO A 386 0.42 -25.15 13.46
N VAL A 387 1.27 -25.23 12.44
CA VAL A 387 0.87 -25.75 11.13
C VAL A 387 0.62 -27.25 11.23
N THR A 388 -0.38 -27.73 10.50
CA THR A 388 -0.69 -29.16 10.44
C THR A 388 0.37 -29.93 9.65
N ALA A 389 0.51 -31.21 9.93
CA ALA A 389 1.41 -32.09 9.17
C ALA A 389 1.09 -32.11 7.67
N GLN A 390 -0.21 -32.00 7.33
CA GLN A 390 -0.67 -31.97 5.94
C GLN A 390 -0.26 -30.67 5.23
N GLU A 391 -0.43 -29.49 5.87
CA GLU A 391 0.00 -28.20 5.32
C GLU A 391 1.51 -28.18 5.07
N LEU A 392 2.29 -28.66 6.05
CA LEU A 392 3.74 -28.73 5.96
C LEU A 392 4.20 -29.65 4.82
N ASP A 393 3.64 -30.85 4.72
CA ASP A 393 3.96 -31.81 3.66
C ASP A 393 3.63 -31.27 2.27
N LEU A 394 2.44 -30.65 2.09
CA LEU A 394 2.04 -30.03 0.83
C LEU A 394 2.97 -28.88 0.43
N ALA A 395 3.35 -28.03 1.38
CA ALA A 395 4.26 -26.91 1.11
C ALA A 395 5.65 -27.42 0.69
N LYS A 396 6.21 -28.40 1.40
CA LYS A 396 7.51 -29.01 1.05
C LYS A 396 7.50 -29.63 -0.34
N ARG A 397 6.48 -30.41 -0.68
CA ARG A 397 6.33 -31.04 -2.01
C ARG A 397 6.21 -30.00 -3.12
N TYR A 398 5.39 -28.96 -2.90
CA TYR A 398 5.24 -27.86 -3.84
C TYR A 398 6.57 -27.15 -4.11
N MET A 399 7.31 -26.81 -3.02
CA MET A 399 8.59 -26.11 -3.12
C MET A 399 9.67 -26.99 -3.76
N ALA A 400 9.73 -28.29 -3.40
CA ALA A 400 10.67 -29.24 -4.01
C ALA A 400 10.41 -29.39 -5.52
N GLY A 401 9.14 -29.52 -5.92
CA GLY A 401 8.77 -29.61 -7.32
C GLY A 401 9.06 -28.33 -8.10
N ALA A 402 8.81 -27.15 -7.50
CA ALA A 402 9.13 -25.87 -8.11
C ALA A 402 10.65 -25.68 -8.28
N PHE A 403 11.42 -26.06 -7.27
CA PHE A 403 12.88 -26.02 -7.34
C PHE A 403 13.42 -26.93 -8.44
N GLY A 404 12.96 -28.19 -8.51
CA GLY A 404 13.40 -29.15 -9.54
C GLY A 404 13.12 -28.66 -10.96
N ARG A 405 11.89 -28.15 -11.22
CA ARG A 405 11.55 -27.57 -12.54
C ARG A 405 12.39 -26.33 -12.85
N GLY A 406 12.71 -25.52 -11.85
CA GLY A 406 13.52 -24.31 -12.04
C GLY A 406 14.95 -24.61 -12.51
N LEU A 407 15.51 -25.79 -12.19
CA LEU A 407 16.87 -26.16 -12.60
C LEU A 407 17.03 -26.47 -14.10
N GLU A 408 15.92 -26.65 -14.81
CA GLU A 408 15.95 -26.83 -16.26
C GLU A 408 16.30 -25.53 -17.00
N ASP A 409 16.07 -24.36 -16.36
CA ASP A 409 16.37 -23.06 -16.93
C ASP A 409 17.79 -22.61 -16.54
N PRO A 410 18.73 -22.43 -17.50
CA PRO A 410 20.07 -21.91 -17.23
C PRO A 410 20.08 -20.55 -16.52
N ARG A 411 19.03 -19.71 -16.71
CA ARG A 411 18.87 -18.43 -16.00
C ARG A 411 18.72 -18.64 -14.49
N THR A 412 17.99 -19.65 -14.08
CA THR A 412 17.83 -19.99 -12.65
C THR A 412 19.17 -20.40 -12.02
N VAL A 413 19.94 -21.23 -12.74
CA VAL A 413 21.27 -21.65 -12.29
C VAL A 413 22.24 -20.46 -12.20
N ALA A 414 22.24 -19.60 -13.21
CA ALA A 414 23.03 -18.35 -13.20
C ALA A 414 22.63 -17.43 -12.02
N ARG A 415 21.34 -17.30 -11.75
CA ARG A 415 20.83 -16.55 -10.59
C ARG A 415 21.29 -17.13 -9.27
N PHE A 416 21.34 -18.44 -9.12
CA PHE A 416 21.86 -19.10 -7.91
C PHE A 416 23.34 -18.76 -7.68
N ALA A 417 24.15 -18.78 -8.72
CA ALA A 417 25.56 -18.39 -8.65
C ALA A 417 25.73 -16.92 -8.24
N VAL A 418 24.94 -16.01 -8.86
CA VAL A 418 24.92 -14.60 -8.49
C VAL A 418 24.50 -14.39 -7.02
N ASN A 419 23.42 -15.05 -6.59
CA ASN A 419 22.93 -14.92 -5.22
C ASN A 419 23.95 -15.44 -4.21
N THR A 420 24.62 -16.55 -4.52
CA THR A 420 25.69 -17.09 -3.68
C THR A 420 26.82 -16.07 -3.50
N TRP A 421 27.22 -15.41 -4.58
CA TRP A 421 28.24 -14.37 -4.54
C TRP A 421 27.77 -13.11 -3.78
N LEU A 422 26.61 -12.55 -4.18
CA LEU A 422 26.09 -11.31 -3.60
C LEU A 422 25.79 -11.40 -2.10
N ASN A 423 25.18 -12.51 -1.69
CA ASN A 423 24.71 -12.70 -0.32
C ASN A 423 25.68 -13.49 0.55
N GLN A 424 26.87 -13.81 0.01
CA GLN A 424 27.92 -14.60 0.70
C GLN A 424 27.37 -15.93 1.26
N LEU A 425 26.53 -16.62 0.48
CA LEU A 425 25.94 -17.88 0.87
C LEU A 425 27.00 -19.01 0.84
N PRO A 426 26.83 -20.08 1.63
CA PRO A 426 27.64 -21.28 1.51
C PRO A 426 27.65 -21.81 0.08
N LYS A 427 28.77 -22.38 -0.38
CA LYS A 427 28.90 -22.89 -1.75
C LYS A 427 27.90 -24.00 -2.07
N ASP A 428 27.50 -24.77 -1.11
CA ASP A 428 26.54 -25.87 -1.19
C ASP A 428 25.09 -25.45 -0.90
N HIS A 429 24.83 -24.15 -0.73
CA HIS A 429 23.53 -23.62 -0.33
C HIS A 429 22.37 -24.15 -1.18
N TYR A 430 22.53 -24.18 -2.50
CA TYR A 430 21.49 -24.69 -3.39
C TYR A 430 21.58 -26.21 -3.61
N ALA A 431 22.76 -26.81 -3.49
CA ALA A 431 22.93 -28.26 -3.55
C ALA A 431 22.24 -28.98 -2.38
N THR A 432 22.28 -28.39 -1.19
CA THR A 432 21.64 -28.92 0.02
C THR A 432 20.21 -28.47 0.22
N TYR A 433 19.65 -27.70 -0.73
CA TYR A 433 18.32 -27.08 -0.57
C TYR A 433 17.21 -28.08 -0.25
N LEU A 434 17.08 -29.18 -1.01
CA LEU A 434 16.06 -30.20 -0.77
C LEU A 434 16.24 -30.91 0.55
N GLN A 435 17.48 -31.21 0.95
CA GLN A 435 17.78 -31.83 2.26
C GLN A 435 17.36 -30.88 3.39
N ARG A 436 17.72 -29.61 3.30
CA ARG A 436 17.33 -28.58 4.30
C ARG A 436 15.82 -28.38 4.33
N LEU A 437 15.16 -28.38 3.17
CA LEU A 437 13.71 -28.27 3.07
C LEU A 437 13.01 -29.44 3.78
N GLU A 438 13.48 -30.66 3.55
CA GLU A 438 12.93 -31.86 4.20
C GLU A 438 13.09 -31.82 5.73
N ALA A 439 14.16 -31.25 6.22
CA ALA A 439 14.45 -31.15 7.65
C ALA A 439 13.57 -30.10 8.39
N ILE A 440 12.88 -29.18 7.69
CA ILE A 440 12.02 -28.15 8.30
C ILE A 440 10.87 -28.83 9.07
N THR A 441 10.69 -28.44 10.32
CA THR A 441 9.64 -28.92 11.22
C THR A 441 8.48 -27.89 11.32
N ALA A 442 7.35 -28.31 11.87
CA ALA A 442 6.24 -27.40 12.19
C ALA A 442 6.67 -26.32 13.21
N GLN A 443 7.57 -26.66 14.13
CA GLN A 443 8.12 -25.70 15.08
C GLN A 443 8.96 -24.62 14.39
N ASP A 444 9.81 -24.99 13.40
CA ASP A 444 10.60 -24.03 12.64
C ASP A 444 9.71 -23.03 11.88
N VAL A 445 8.56 -23.49 11.36
CA VAL A 445 7.58 -22.64 10.70
C VAL A 445 6.91 -21.68 11.70
N THR A 446 6.56 -22.18 12.89
CA THR A 446 5.97 -21.36 13.96
C THR A 446 6.95 -20.29 14.44
N ASP A 447 8.22 -20.67 14.64
CA ASP A 447 9.28 -19.75 15.06
C ASP A 447 9.56 -18.67 14.01
N ALA A 448 9.57 -19.05 12.72
CA ALA A 448 9.66 -18.10 11.61
C ALA A 448 8.44 -17.16 11.56
N SER A 449 7.23 -17.68 11.78
CA SER A 449 6.01 -16.88 11.83
C SER A 449 6.07 -15.82 12.94
N ARG A 450 6.46 -16.22 14.14
CA ARG A 450 6.64 -15.30 15.27
C ARG A 450 7.76 -14.28 15.05
N ALA A 451 8.82 -14.69 14.36
CA ALA A 451 9.96 -13.81 14.09
C ALA A 451 9.64 -12.76 13.01
N PHE A 452 8.90 -13.12 11.98
CA PHE A 452 8.80 -12.31 10.76
C PHE A 452 7.41 -11.71 10.48
N LEU A 453 6.32 -12.32 10.96
CA LEU A 453 5.00 -11.72 10.79
C LEU A 453 4.74 -10.66 11.86
N ARG A 454 4.28 -9.48 11.44
CA ARG A 454 4.06 -8.31 12.32
C ARG A 454 2.71 -7.64 12.01
N PRO A 455 1.56 -8.34 12.23
CA PRO A 455 0.25 -7.77 11.93
C PRO A 455 -0.07 -6.51 12.72
N GLU A 456 0.51 -6.35 13.92
CA GLU A 456 0.39 -5.17 14.76
C GLU A 456 1.11 -3.92 14.20
N GLN A 457 2.08 -4.12 13.32
CA GLN A 457 2.91 -3.07 12.70
C GLN A 457 2.63 -2.90 11.20
N ALA A 458 1.59 -3.56 10.71
CA ALA A 458 1.30 -3.58 9.27
C ALA A 458 0.84 -2.22 8.75
N SER A 459 1.31 -1.86 7.57
CA SER A 459 0.71 -0.84 6.73
C SER A 459 -0.38 -1.51 5.88
N VAL A 460 -1.63 -1.12 6.12
CA VAL A 460 -2.79 -1.59 5.34
C VAL A 460 -3.12 -0.53 4.31
N LEU A 461 -2.79 -0.79 3.04
CA LEU A 461 -3.10 0.10 1.93
C LEU A 461 -4.35 -0.38 1.21
N VAL A 462 -5.28 0.53 0.98
CA VAL A 462 -6.51 0.27 0.21
C VAL A 462 -6.65 1.32 -0.89
N VAL A 463 -6.75 0.87 -2.14
CA VAL A 463 -7.09 1.69 -3.29
C VAL A 463 -8.54 1.40 -3.64
N GLY A 464 -9.47 2.35 -3.37
CA GLY A 464 -10.90 2.12 -3.51
C GLY A 464 -11.73 3.36 -3.20
N ASP A 465 -13.06 3.23 -3.14
CA ASP A 465 -13.97 4.33 -2.86
C ASP A 465 -13.87 4.77 -1.38
N ARG A 466 -13.26 5.93 -1.16
CA ARG A 466 -13.09 6.51 0.18
C ARG A 466 -14.42 6.66 0.91
N LYS A 467 -15.48 7.10 0.24
CA LYS A 467 -16.79 7.35 0.86
C LYS A 467 -17.36 6.09 1.51
N GLU A 468 -17.21 4.96 0.83
CA GLU A 468 -17.70 3.66 1.30
C GLU A 468 -16.79 2.99 2.33
N LEU A 469 -15.52 3.34 2.36
CA LEU A 469 -14.49 2.58 3.07
C LEU A 469 -13.97 3.24 4.34
N TRP A 470 -13.96 4.58 4.40
CA TRP A 470 -13.25 5.35 5.43
C TRP A 470 -13.62 4.94 6.85
N ASP A 471 -14.91 4.97 7.17
CA ASP A 471 -15.38 4.68 8.53
C ASP A 471 -15.27 3.19 8.88
N LYS A 472 -15.38 2.30 7.89
CA LYS A 472 -15.23 0.84 8.07
C LYS A 472 -13.77 0.42 8.31
N LEU A 473 -12.82 1.14 7.71
CA LEU A 473 -11.38 0.86 7.80
C LEU A 473 -10.71 1.52 9.01
N ARG A 474 -11.21 2.65 9.47
CA ARG A 474 -10.64 3.41 10.57
C ARG A 474 -10.40 2.59 11.84
N PRO A 475 -11.33 1.72 12.31
CA PRO A 475 -11.11 0.90 13.51
C PRO A 475 -10.04 -0.18 13.35
N ILE A 476 -9.54 -0.40 12.13
CA ILE A 476 -8.46 -1.37 11.87
C ILE A 476 -7.09 -0.77 12.21
N GLY A 477 -6.94 0.55 12.10
CA GLY A 477 -5.74 1.25 12.51
C GLY A 477 -5.56 1.22 14.02
N LEU A 478 -4.33 1.07 14.49
CA LEU A 478 -3.97 1.06 15.91
C LEU A 478 -3.24 2.34 16.34
N ASP A 479 -2.74 3.14 15.37
CA ASP A 479 -2.12 4.43 15.66
C ASP A 479 -3.16 5.38 16.26
N ARG A 480 -2.95 5.81 17.51
CA ARG A 480 -3.91 6.66 18.25
C ARG A 480 -4.03 8.07 17.67
N ARG A 481 -2.98 8.55 16.99
CA ARG A 481 -2.95 9.91 16.43
C ARG A 481 -3.58 9.96 15.03
N GLU A 482 -3.23 8.99 14.20
CA GLU A 482 -3.65 8.96 12.80
C GLU A 482 -3.88 7.50 12.37
N PRO A 483 -5.01 6.88 12.78
CA PRO A 483 -5.29 5.47 12.47
C PRO A 483 -5.49 5.21 10.97
N ILE A 484 -5.91 6.24 10.23
CA ILE A 484 -6.16 6.19 8.79
C ILE A 484 -5.68 7.47 8.11
N GLN A 485 -4.97 7.35 6.98
CA GLN A 485 -4.40 8.47 6.22
C GLN A 485 -4.82 8.39 4.75
N LEU A 486 -5.21 9.53 4.19
CA LEU A 486 -5.48 9.67 2.76
C LEU A 486 -4.18 9.96 1.99
N LEU A 487 -3.96 9.21 0.92
CA LEU A 487 -2.83 9.39 0.01
C LEU A 487 -3.30 9.77 -1.39
N ASP A 488 -2.44 10.45 -2.14
CA ASP A 488 -2.60 10.62 -3.58
C ASP A 488 -2.09 9.37 -4.34
N VAL A 489 -2.26 9.35 -5.66
CA VAL A 489 -1.84 8.23 -6.53
C VAL A 489 -0.32 8.02 -6.61
N ASP A 490 0.47 8.98 -6.14
CA ASP A 490 1.92 8.92 -6.02
C ASP A 490 2.35 8.61 -4.57
N ALA A 491 1.42 8.12 -3.74
CA ALA A 491 1.62 7.75 -2.34
C ALA A 491 2.16 8.90 -1.46
N GLN A 492 1.79 10.15 -1.76
CA GLN A 492 2.02 11.28 -0.86
C GLN A 492 0.78 11.49 0.01
N PRO A 493 0.94 12.03 1.24
CA PRO A 493 -0.21 12.53 1.98
C PRO A 493 -1.02 13.46 1.09
N TRP A 494 -2.30 13.11 0.94
CA TRP A 494 -3.19 13.87 0.07
C TRP A 494 -3.33 15.30 0.57
N LYS A 495 -3.21 16.25 -0.33
CA LYS A 495 -3.41 17.67 -0.05
C LYS A 495 -4.37 18.21 -1.08
N GLU A 496 -5.33 19.02 -0.62
CA GLU A 496 -6.20 19.75 -1.52
C GLU A 496 -5.36 20.72 -2.38
N ASP A 497 -5.64 20.74 -3.69
CA ASP A 497 -5.05 21.72 -4.61
C ASP A 497 -5.81 23.04 -4.45
N VAL A 498 -5.35 23.85 -3.48
CA VAL A 498 -5.97 25.13 -3.15
C VAL A 498 -5.33 26.25 -3.98
N LYS A 499 -6.09 26.81 -4.92
CA LYS A 499 -5.66 27.95 -5.75
C LYS A 499 -5.87 29.26 -4.97
N PRO A 500 -4.88 30.17 -4.92
CA PRO A 500 -5.04 31.46 -4.26
C PRO A 500 -6.19 32.26 -4.86
N VAL A 501 -6.98 32.90 -4.00
CA VAL A 501 -8.02 33.86 -4.35
C VAL A 501 -7.66 35.19 -3.70
N THR A 502 -7.51 36.23 -4.51
CA THR A 502 -7.00 37.53 -4.07
C THR A 502 -8.03 38.68 -4.20
N ASP A 503 -9.17 38.41 -4.84
CA ASP A 503 -10.23 39.37 -5.09
C ASP A 503 -11.35 39.36 -4.05
N ARG A 504 -11.24 38.52 -3.02
CA ARG A 504 -12.26 38.34 -1.95
C ARG A 504 -11.62 38.12 -0.61
N THR A 505 -12.39 38.39 0.45
CA THR A 505 -12.05 38.04 1.84
C THR A 505 -12.94 36.90 2.33
N ALA A 506 -12.56 36.28 3.48
CA ALA A 506 -13.36 35.23 4.13
C ALA A 506 -14.76 35.75 4.47
N GLU A 507 -14.85 36.99 5.00
CA GLU A 507 -16.11 37.61 5.39
C GLU A 507 -17.02 37.80 4.18
N GLN A 508 -16.48 38.22 3.03
CA GLN A 508 -17.25 38.37 1.80
C GLN A 508 -17.81 37.05 1.28
N VAL A 509 -17.09 35.94 1.47
CA VAL A 509 -17.58 34.60 1.10
C VAL A 509 -18.74 34.22 2.02
N VAL A 510 -18.63 34.42 3.34
CA VAL A 510 -19.69 34.13 4.32
C VAL A 510 -20.91 35.03 4.06
N GLU A 511 -20.73 36.32 3.78
CA GLU A 511 -21.83 37.21 3.42
C GLU A 511 -22.55 36.80 2.12
N THR A 512 -21.80 36.30 1.14
CA THR A 512 -22.38 35.72 -0.07
C THR A 512 -23.24 34.50 0.25
N HIS A 513 -22.82 33.66 1.20
CA HIS A 513 -23.62 32.52 1.67
C HIS A 513 -24.92 32.98 2.35
N LEU A 514 -24.83 33.93 3.26
CA LEU A 514 -26.00 34.44 3.95
C LEU A 514 -26.99 35.09 2.97
N PHE A 515 -26.50 35.84 1.98
CA PHE A 515 -27.33 36.39 0.92
C PHE A 515 -28.01 35.30 0.09
N ALA A 516 -27.25 34.26 -0.33
CA ALA A 516 -27.78 33.13 -1.08
C ALA A 516 -28.81 32.31 -0.28
N SER A 517 -28.65 32.23 1.04
CA SER A 517 -29.58 31.54 1.94
C SER A 517 -30.87 32.33 2.23
N GLY A 518 -31.01 33.54 1.72
CA GLY A 518 -32.22 34.35 1.87
C GLY A 518 -32.00 35.80 2.35
N GLY A 519 -30.79 36.13 2.79
CA GLY A 519 -30.38 37.44 3.30
C GLY A 519 -30.55 37.57 4.82
N ARG A 520 -29.67 38.36 5.47
CA ARG A 520 -29.61 38.54 6.91
C ARG A 520 -30.95 38.90 7.54
N ASP A 521 -31.69 39.82 6.92
CA ASP A 521 -32.96 40.32 7.50
C ASP A 521 -34.03 39.22 7.56
N ARG A 522 -34.14 38.39 6.54
CA ARG A 522 -35.09 37.26 6.53
C ARG A 522 -34.67 36.14 7.50
N ILE A 523 -33.36 35.85 7.56
CA ILE A 523 -32.84 34.85 8.49
C ILE A 523 -33.05 35.34 9.95
N ALA A 524 -32.77 36.62 10.23
CA ALA A 524 -32.98 37.23 11.55
C ALA A 524 -34.46 37.30 11.95
N ALA A 525 -35.36 37.37 11.00
CA ALA A 525 -36.81 37.34 11.24
C ALA A 525 -37.37 35.96 11.69
N LEU A 526 -36.55 34.88 11.60
CA LEU A 526 -36.91 33.54 12.06
C LEU A 526 -36.69 33.46 13.60
N HIS A 527 -37.54 34.13 14.37
CA HIS A 527 -37.44 34.20 15.84
C HIS A 527 -37.73 32.88 16.54
N GLN A 528 -38.53 32.03 15.91
CA GLN A 528 -38.85 30.66 16.37
C GLN A 528 -38.88 29.71 15.20
N LEU A 529 -38.24 28.57 15.34
CA LEU A 529 -38.18 27.57 14.28
C LEU A 529 -38.23 26.17 14.89
N ARG A 530 -39.02 25.29 14.28
CA ARG A 530 -38.98 23.85 14.52
C ARG A 530 -38.54 23.14 13.25
N ILE A 531 -37.58 22.25 13.39
CA ILE A 531 -37.08 21.40 12.30
C ILE A 531 -37.28 19.95 12.71
N VAL A 532 -38.05 19.19 11.93
CA VAL A 532 -38.21 17.75 12.09
C VAL A 532 -37.43 17.04 10.99
N SER A 533 -36.58 16.13 11.35
CA SER A 533 -35.74 15.36 10.46
C SER A 533 -35.72 13.87 10.82
N GLU A 534 -35.41 13.08 9.82
CA GLU A 534 -35.16 11.65 9.92
C GLU A 534 -33.65 11.41 9.82
N LEU A 535 -33.08 10.69 10.79
CA LEU A 535 -31.67 10.32 10.83
C LEU A 535 -31.51 8.83 10.53
N GLU A 536 -30.65 8.52 9.58
CA GLU A 536 -30.18 7.16 9.33
C GLU A 536 -28.79 6.99 9.94
N VAL A 537 -28.66 6.10 10.95
CA VAL A 537 -27.42 5.86 11.68
C VAL A 537 -27.26 4.35 11.90
N GLY A 538 -26.19 3.75 11.39
CA GLY A 538 -25.89 2.34 11.63
C GLY A 538 -27.00 1.36 11.17
N GLY A 539 -27.83 1.75 10.20
CA GLY A 539 -28.98 0.97 9.72
C GLY A 539 -30.26 1.17 10.54
N ALA A 540 -30.25 2.02 11.58
CA ALA A 540 -31.44 2.43 12.33
C ALA A 540 -31.95 3.79 11.85
N THR A 541 -33.27 3.95 11.83
CA THR A 541 -33.95 5.22 11.54
C THR A 541 -34.43 5.85 12.82
N LEU A 542 -33.99 7.10 13.08
CA LEU A 542 -34.36 7.90 14.24
C LEU A 542 -35.08 9.17 13.78
N GLU A 543 -35.97 9.70 14.61
CA GLU A 543 -36.56 11.02 14.44
C GLU A 543 -35.81 12.03 15.29
N ARG A 544 -35.42 13.15 14.69
CA ARG A 544 -34.76 14.28 15.37
C ARG A 544 -35.62 15.52 15.22
N THR A 545 -36.00 16.14 16.34
CA THR A 545 -36.69 17.42 16.33
C THR A 545 -35.88 18.46 17.03
N ARG A 546 -35.66 19.59 16.37
CA ARG A 546 -34.92 20.75 16.90
C ARG A 546 -35.87 21.96 17.00
N TRP A 547 -35.83 22.65 18.11
CA TRP A 547 -36.57 23.89 18.35
C TRP A 547 -35.55 25.00 18.64
N PHE A 548 -35.66 26.07 17.91
CA PHE A 548 -34.88 27.29 18.10
C PHE A 548 -35.83 28.36 18.62
N GLY A 549 -35.51 28.98 19.75
CA GLY A 549 -36.30 30.01 20.41
C GLY A 549 -35.63 31.38 20.43
N LEU A 550 -36.33 32.37 21.00
CA LEU A 550 -35.77 33.70 21.25
C LEU A 550 -34.58 33.60 22.24
N ASN A 551 -33.65 34.56 22.13
CA ASN A 551 -32.45 34.65 22.98
C ASN A 551 -31.57 33.39 22.91
N ASP A 552 -31.37 32.85 21.70
CA ASP A 552 -30.54 31.69 21.43
C ASP A 552 -30.95 30.38 22.11
N ARG A 553 -32.16 30.33 22.70
CA ARG A 553 -32.67 29.11 23.31
C ARG A 553 -32.82 27.99 22.32
N TYR A 554 -32.43 26.82 22.75
CA TYR A 554 -32.43 25.62 21.88
C TYR A 554 -32.89 24.39 22.63
N ARG A 555 -33.65 23.55 21.93
CA ARG A 555 -33.98 22.19 22.40
C ARG A 555 -33.88 21.21 21.24
N GLU A 556 -33.35 20.06 21.52
CA GLU A 556 -33.29 18.94 20.58
C GLU A 556 -33.82 17.69 21.27
N GLU A 557 -34.63 16.91 20.54
CA GLU A 557 -35.05 15.57 20.95
C GLU A 557 -34.75 14.58 19.89
N VAL A 558 -34.23 13.40 20.28
CA VAL A 558 -34.02 12.25 19.41
C VAL A 558 -34.90 11.10 19.85
N ARG A 559 -35.66 10.50 18.94
CA ARG A 559 -36.59 9.42 19.20
C ARG A 559 -36.35 8.23 18.30
N ALA A 560 -36.56 7.03 18.83
CA ALA A 560 -36.64 5.78 18.06
C ALA A 560 -38.05 5.17 18.25
N ASN A 561 -38.74 4.93 17.16
CA ASN A 561 -40.10 4.36 17.19
C ASN A 561 -41.04 5.10 18.19
N GLY A 562 -40.94 6.43 18.26
CA GLY A 562 -41.69 7.28 19.17
C GLY A 562 -41.15 7.36 20.62
N GLN A 563 -40.23 6.50 21.02
CA GLN A 563 -39.59 6.54 22.35
C GLN A 563 -38.47 7.56 22.37
N LEU A 564 -38.43 8.43 23.37
CA LEU A 564 -37.38 9.42 23.57
C LEU A 564 -36.09 8.75 24.00
N LEU A 565 -35.02 8.98 23.23
CA LEU A 565 -33.67 8.48 23.51
C LEU A 565 -32.79 9.51 24.22
N GLY A 566 -32.96 10.79 23.91
CA GLY A 566 -32.19 11.84 24.49
C GLY A 566 -32.76 13.23 24.21
N THR A 567 -32.41 14.19 25.05
CA THR A 567 -32.80 15.60 24.90
C THR A 567 -31.62 16.47 25.25
N VAL A 568 -31.33 17.48 24.40
CA VAL A 568 -30.42 18.58 24.73
C VAL A 568 -31.24 19.85 24.90
N ILE A 569 -31.04 20.55 26.03
CA ILE A 569 -31.72 21.80 26.32
C ILE A 569 -30.66 22.87 26.58
N PHE A 570 -30.85 24.04 25.95
CA PHE A 570 -30.05 25.24 26.17
C PHE A 570 -30.97 26.42 26.43
N ASP A 571 -30.82 27.08 27.56
CA ASP A 571 -31.68 28.19 27.98
C ASP A 571 -31.19 29.56 27.51
N GLY A 572 -30.07 29.60 26.80
CA GLY A 572 -29.37 30.80 26.32
C GLY A 572 -28.05 31.04 27.07
N GLU A 573 -27.85 30.39 28.20
CA GLU A 573 -26.66 30.53 29.04
C GLU A 573 -26.05 29.17 29.43
N ARG A 574 -26.86 28.23 29.89
CA ARG A 574 -26.48 26.90 30.37
C ARG A 574 -27.15 25.82 29.51
N ALA A 575 -26.51 24.66 29.41
CA ALA A 575 -27.06 23.54 28.67
C ALA A 575 -26.99 22.22 29.44
N VAL A 576 -28.00 21.37 29.26
CA VAL A 576 -28.06 20.03 29.82
C VAL A 576 -28.38 19.02 28.73
N SER A 577 -27.66 17.91 28.75
CA SER A 577 -27.95 16.69 27.96
C SER A 577 -28.60 15.67 28.86
N ARG A 578 -29.80 15.17 28.49
CA ARG A 578 -30.56 14.18 29.24
C ARG A 578 -30.66 12.89 28.44
N SER A 579 -30.31 11.80 29.06
CA SER A 579 -30.35 10.49 28.47
C SER A 579 -30.82 9.42 29.47
N PRO A 580 -31.14 8.19 29.07
CA PRO A 580 -31.42 7.09 29.98
C PRO A 580 -30.28 6.77 30.96
N GLN A 581 -29.06 7.21 30.67
CA GLN A 581 -27.88 7.03 31.54
C GLN A 581 -27.76 8.11 32.60
N GLY A 582 -28.48 9.22 32.47
CA GLY A 582 -28.48 10.34 33.40
C GLY A 582 -28.47 11.69 32.68
N ASP A 583 -28.55 12.74 33.51
CA ASP A 583 -28.46 14.14 33.08
C ASP A 583 -27.01 14.61 33.25
N GLU A 584 -26.47 15.32 32.23
CA GLU A 584 -25.13 15.87 32.20
C GLU A 584 -25.18 17.35 31.82
N GLU A 585 -24.58 18.23 32.62
CA GLU A 585 -24.41 19.62 32.23
C GLU A 585 -23.30 19.76 31.22
N LEU A 586 -23.58 20.42 30.08
CA LEU A 586 -22.59 20.70 29.05
C LEU A 586 -21.77 21.91 29.48
N THR A 587 -20.46 21.77 29.54
CA THR A 587 -19.49 22.79 29.91
C THR A 587 -18.41 22.97 28.88
N ASP A 588 -17.57 24.00 29.03
CA ASP A 588 -16.38 24.25 28.23
C ASP A 588 -16.62 24.14 26.72
N ILE A 589 -15.91 23.22 26.06
CA ILE A 589 -15.93 23.07 24.62
C ILE A 589 -17.26 22.54 24.09
N ASP A 590 -17.96 21.70 24.85
CA ASP A 590 -19.24 21.11 24.43
C ASP A 590 -20.34 22.17 24.46
N LEU A 591 -20.34 23.03 25.49
CA LEU A 591 -21.23 24.20 25.56
C LEU A 591 -20.92 25.21 24.45
N PHE A 592 -19.61 25.44 24.15
CA PHE A 592 -19.19 26.32 23.06
C PHE A 592 -19.66 25.79 21.69
N ASP A 593 -19.45 24.49 21.41
CA ASP A 593 -19.91 23.86 20.20
C ASP A 593 -21.44 23.92 20.04
N LEU A 594 -22.17 23.71 21.12
CA LEU A 594 -23.63 23.84 21.14
C LEU A 594 -24.03 25.27 20.80
N ARG A 595 -23.49 26.28 21.50
CA ARG A 595 -23.78 27.69 21.24
C ARG A 595 -23.50 28.13 19.80
N MET A 596 -22.41 27.64 19.23
CA MET A 596 -22.05 27.92 17.85
C MET A 596 -23.04 27.30 16.85
N ASN A 597 -23.63 26.14 17.15
CA ASN A 597 -24.48 25.37 16.23
C ASN A 597 -25.99 25.42 16.58
N ALA A 598 -26.38 25.95 17.74
CA ALA A 598 -27.79 26.11 18.16
C ALA A 598 -28.51 27.28 17.48
N LEU A 599 -28.19 27.55 16.22
CA LEU A 599 -28.79 28.58 15.39
C LEU A 599 -29.31 27.95 14.10
N PRO A 600 -30.44 28.41 13.55
CA PRO A 600 -30.97 27.90 12.28
C PRO A 600 -29.97 27.96 11.15
N ILE A 601 -29.18 29.04 11.08
CA ILE A 601 -28.04 29.23 10.18
C ILE A 601 -26.88 29.77 11.01
N PRO A 602 -25.95 28.90 11.43
CA PRO A 602 -24.85 29.26 12.35
C PRO A 602 -23.98 30.42 11.85
N ASP A 603 -23.85 30.58 10.53
CA ASP A 603 -23.04 31.64 9.91
C ASP A 603 -23.53 33.07 10.23
N MET A 604 -24.74 33.24 10.71
CA MET A 604 -25.29 34.55 11.16
C MET A 604 -24.45 35.17 12.28
N LYS A 605 -23.94 34.34 13.20
CA LYS A 605 -23.12 34.75 14.33
C LYS A 605 -21.64 34.33 14.21
N ALA A 606 -21.19 33.97 13.01
CA ALA A 606 -19.82 33.52 12.79
C ALA A 606 -18.77 34.47 13.38
N ARG A 607 -19.03 35.79 13.37
CA ARG A 607 -18.11 36.80 13.94
C ARG A 607 -18.02 36.78 15.47
N GLU A 608 -19.05 36.32 16.16
CA GLU A 608 -19.07 36.25 17.64
C GLU A 608 -18.17 35.12 18.16
N PHE A 609 -18.05 34.02 17.38
CA PHE A 609 -17.29 32.83 17.72
C PHE A 609 -15.91 32.77 17.07
N ALA A 610 -15.61 33.68 16.14
CA ALA A 610 -14.35 33.70 15.42
C ALA A 610 -13.35 34.66 16.04
N GLU A 611 -12.16 34.14 16.39
CA GLU A 611 -10.97 34.96 16.61
C GLU A 611 -10.47 35.52 15.29
N ARG A 612 -10.45 34.67 14.26
CA ARG A 612 -9.94 34.97 12.92
C ARG A 612 -10.55 34.05 11.87
N SER A 613 -10.92 34.61 10.72
CA SER A 613 -11.29 33.82 9.53
C SER A 613 -10.34 34.09 8.38
N VAL A 614 -9.94 33.04 7.66
CA VAL A 614 -8.99 33.11 6.55
C VAL A 614 -9.58 32.42 5.32
N LEU A 615 -9.66 33.14 4.20
CA LEU A 615 -9.92 32.53 2.90
C LEU A 615 -8.61 31.87 2.42
N ASN A 616 -8.54 30.53 2.49
CA ASN A 616 -7.37 29.78 2.07
C ASN A 616 -7.19 29.81 0.54
N GLY A 617 -8.31 29.92 -0.19
CA GLY A 617 -8.35 29.94 -1.65
C GLY A 617 -9.58 29.20 -2.20
N SER A 618 -9.48 28.74 -3.44
CA SER A 618 -10.51 27.90 -4.09
C SER A 618 -9.96 26.54 -4.48
N ILE A 619 -10.82 25.51 -4.41
CA ILE A 619 -10.55 24.17 -4.92
C ILE A 619 -11.52 23.85 -6.06
N GLU A 620 -11.05 23.10 -7.06
CA GLU A 620 -11.90 22.60 -8.13
C GLU A 620 -12.36 21.17 -7.79
N THR A 621 -13.67 20.93 -7.94
CA THR A 621 -14.29 19.62 -7.80
C THR A 621 -15.04 19.25 -9.08
N LYS A 622 -15.50 18.00 -9.20
CA LYS A 622 -16.35 17.57 -10.32
C LYS A 622 -17.65 18.36 -10.40
N GLU A 623 -18.11 18.92 -9.28
CA GLU A 623 -19.37 19.67 -9.15
C GLU A 623 -19.17 21.17 -9.32
N GLY A 624 -17.92 21.63 -9.43
CA GLY A 624 -17.54 23.04 -9.62
C GLY A 624 -16.55 23.55 -8.57
N GLY A 625 -16.21 24.83 -8.66
CA GLY A 625 -15.28 25.48 -7.74
C GLY A 625 -15.90 25.70 -6.35
N LEU A 626 -15.09 25.50 -5.29
CA LEU A 626 -15.45 25.76 -3.90
C LEU A 626 -14.46 26.74 -3.27
N TYR A 627 -14.94 27.76 -2.56
CA TYR A 627 -14.11 28.56 -1.66
C TYR A 627 -13.89 27.82 -0.36
N LYS A 628 -12.64 27.78 0.12
CA LYS A 628 -12.25 27.18 1.38
C LYS A 628 -11.94 28.28 2.40
N VAL A 629 -12.73 28.32 3.47
CA VAL A 629 -12.58 29.28 4.58
C VAL A 629 -12.24 28.53 5.87
N THR A 630 -11.14 28.89 6.52
CA THR A 630 -10.80 28.39 7.85
C THR A 630 -11.12 29.44 8.88
N THR A 631 -11.96 29.10 9.84
CA THR A 631 -12.28 29.92 11.01
C THR A 631 -11.58 29.35 12.24
N PHE A 632 -10.73 30.13 12.86
CA PHE A 632 -10.15 29.86 14.17
C PHE A 632 -11.12 30.43 15.22
N THR A 633 -11.57 29.61 16.14
CA THR A 633 -12.59 29.98 17.12
C THR A 633 -11.96 30.55 18.38
N THR A 634 -12.73 31.34 19.12
CA THR A 634 -12.33 31.88 20.46
C THR A 634 -12.11 30.80 21.51
N ALA A 635 -12.58 29.56 21.27
CA ALA A 635 -12.28 28.40 22.10
C ALA A 635 -10.97 27.66 21.71
N GLY A 636 -10.18 28.21 20.79
CA GLY A 636 -8.91 27.61 20.34
C GLY A 636 -9.05 26.44 19.37
N THR A 637 -10.27 26.18 18.85
CA THR A 637 -10.52 25.17 17.83
C THR A 637 -10.49 25.78 16.43
N SER A 638 -10.61 24.96 15.38
CA SER A 638 -10.75 25.45 14.01
C SER A 638 -11.80 24.68 13.24
N VAL A 639 -12.55 25.42 12.42
CA VAL A 639 -13.58 24.90 11.52
C VAL A 639 -13.22 25.29 10.10
N ILE A 640 -13.36 24.36 9.15
CA ILE A 640 -13.14 24.60 7.73
C ILE A 640 -14.46 24.46 7.00
N ASP A 641 -14.96 25.58 6.44
CA ASP A 641 -16.18 25.63 5.65
C ASP A 641 -15.86 25.76 4.17
N TYR A 642 -16.65 25.08 3.34
CA TYR A 642 -16.55 25.12 1.88
C TYR A 642 -17.83 25.68 1.27
N TYR A 643 -17.69 26.70 0.45
CA TYR A 643 -18.80 27.40 -0.18
C TYR A 643 -18.72 27.28 -1.69
N ALA A 644 -19.81 26.86 -2.33
CA ALA A 644 -19.84 26.72 -3.79
C ALA A 644 -19.70 28.10 -4.49
N VAL A 645 -18.70 28.24 -5.34
CA VAL A 645 -18.41 29.49 -6.06
C VAL A 645 -19.63 29.97 -6.85
N ARG A 646 -20.35 29.04 -7.50
CA ARG A 646 -21.50 29.36 -8.37
C ARG A 646 -22.76 29.78 -7.61
N THR A 647 -23.06 29.13 -6.49
CA THR A 647 -24.32 29.35 -5.76
C THR A 647 -24.14 30.17 -4.50
N GLY A 648 -22.94 30.31 -3.99
CA GLY A 648 -22.63 30.92 -2.70
C GLY A 648 -23.02 30.06 -1.49
N LEU A 649 -23.69 28.93 -1.68
CA LEU A 649 -24.16 28.08 -0.57
C LEU A 649 -23.02 27.27 0.05
N LYS A 650 -23.09 27.04 1.37
CA LYS A 650 -22.20 26.12 2.09
C LYS A 650 -22.50 24.69 1.63
N VAL A 651 -21.47 23.94 1.25
CA VAL A 651 -21.62 22.56 0.78
C VAL A 651 -20.91 21.54 1.67
N ARG A 652 -19.93 22.01 2.46
CA ARG A 652 -19.18 21.11 3.35
C ARG A 652 -18.63 21.90 4.55
N ARG A 653 -18.56 21.20 5.69
CA ARG A 653 -17.82 21.63 6.90
C ARG A 653 -16.88 20.51 7.32
N THR A 654 -15.68 20.84 7.73
CA THR A 654 -14.75 19.90 8.37
C THR A 654 -14.27 20.52 9.68
N GLU A 655 -14.38 19.77 10.77
CA GLU A 655 -13.99 20.21 12.11
C GLU A 655 -13.29 19.08 12.87
N GLN A 656 -12.44 19.45 13.83
CA GLN A 656 -11.85 18.51 14.79
C GLN A 656 -12.71 18.49 16.04
N LYS A 657 -13.22 17.33 16.43
CA LYS A 657 -13.97 17.14 17.69
C LYS A 657 -13.22 16.21 18.61
N PHE A 658 -13.10 16.62 19.86
CA PHE A 658 -12.57 15.78 20.92
C PHE A 658 -13.72 14.99 21.54
N MET A 659 -13.77 13.68 21.29
CA MET A 659 -14.84 12.82 21.79
C MET A 659 -14.22 11.54 22.39
N HIS A 660 -14.63 11.18 23.60
CA HIS A 660 -14.17 9.96 24.32
C HIS A 660 -12.64 9.82 24.37
N GLY A 661 -11.93 10.94 24.58
CA GLY A 661 -10.46 10.93 24.67
C GLY A 661 -9.71 10.87 23.33
N GLN A 662 -10.41 11.03 22.21
CA GLN A 662 -9.82 11.00 20.85
C GLN A 662 -10.17 12.27 20.07
N ASN A 663 -9.19 12.80 19.33
CA ASN A 663 -9.43 13.84 18.32
C ASN A 663 -9.95 13.19 17.04
N LEU A 664 -11.19 13.52 16.66
CA LEU A 664 -11.84 13.00 15.47
C LEU A 664 -12.07 14.13 14.47
N GLN A 665 -11.70 13.88 13.21
CA GLN A 665 -12.10 14.75 12.13
C GLN A 665 -13.52 14.39 11.70
N VAL A 666 -14.44 15.32 11.86
CA VAL A 666 -15.85 15.20 11.42
C VAL A 666 -16.02 16.01 10.14
N THR A 667 -16.60 15.40 9.13
CA THR A 667 -16.97 16.09 7.87
C THR A 667 -18.48 16.05 7.72
N THR A 668 -19.09 17.22 7.53
CA THR A 668 -20.52 17.39 7.28
C THR A 668 -20.72 17.93 5.86
N GLU A 669 -21.49 17.26 5.04
CA GLU A 669 -21.87 17.68 3.70
C GLU A 669 -23.32 18.17 3.70
N PHE A 670 -23.58 19.34 3.06
CA PHE A 670 -24.87 19.99 2.99
C PHE A 670 -25.37 19.96 1.55
N GLY A 671 -26.53 19.38 1.32
CA GLY A 671 -27.12 19.23 -0.01
C GLY A 671 -28.63 19.49 -0.04
N ASP A 672 -29.22 19.47 -1.24
CA ASP A 672 -30.65 19.59 -1.45
C ASP A 672 -31.24 20.83 -0.78
N TYR A 673 -30.68 22.01 -1.08
CA TYR A 673 -31.16 23.28 -0.57
C TYR A 673 -32.52 23.62 -1.13
N ARG A 674 -33.52 23.78 -0.26
CA ARG A 674 -34.90 24.13 -0.62
C ARG A 674 -35.38 25.35 0.15
N PRO A 675 -36.23 26.20 -0.44
CA PRO A 675 -36.87 27.30 0.29
C PRO A 675 -37.84 26.73 1.33
N ALA A 676 -37.70 27.21 2.56
CA ALA A 676 -38.59 26.94 3.67
C ALA A 676 -39.33 28.20 4.08
N VAL A 677 -39.70 28.36 5.36
CA VAL A 677 -40.44 29.48 5.89
C VAL A 677 -39.70 30.80 5.64
N GLY A 678 -40.43 31.83 5.21
CA GLY A 678 -39.87 33.16 4.89
C GLY A 678 -39.01 33.23 3.63
N GLY A 679 -38.94 32.14 2.84
CA GLY A 679 -38.10 32.03 1.66
C GLY A 679 -36.62 31.82 1.94
N VAL A 680 -36.28 31.45 3.19
CA VAL A 680 -34.91 31.08 3.59
C VAL A 680 -34.61 29.69 3.11
N LEU A 681 -33.43 29.49 2.53
CA LEU A 681 -32.96 28.16 2.05
C LEU A 681 -32.32 27.35 3.16
N PHE A 682 -32.80 26.13 3.36
CA PHE A 682 -32.19 25.14 4.26
C PHE A 682 -31.71 23.91 3.49
N PRO A 683 -30.57 23.30 3.88
CA PRO A 683 -30.16 22.02 3.34
C PRO A 683 -31.11 20.92 3.83
N HIS A 684 -31.82 20.24 2.93
CA HIS A 684 -32.74 19.16 3.28
C HIS A 684 -32.06 17.80 3.38
N ARG A 685 -30.81 17.73 2.97
CA ARG A 685 -29.95 16.55 3.12
C ARG A 685 -28.63 16.97 3.75
N ILE A 686 -28.32 16.36 4.90
CA ILE A 686 -27.07 16.59 5.65
C ILE A 686 -26.43 15.22 5.86
N GLU A 687 -25.22 15.04 5.35
CA GLU A 687 -24.46 13.80 5.53
C GLU A 687 -23.25 14.09 6.43
N GLN A 688 -23.08 13.27 7.47
CA GLN A 688 -21.94 13.41 8.40
C GLN A 688 -21.12 12.13 8.38
N SER A 689 -19.80 12.26 8.36
CA SER A 689 -18.84 11.16 8.42
C SER A 689 -17.67 11.49 9.35
N GLY A 690 -16.94 10.47 9.82
CA GLY A 690 -15.78 10.64 10.71
C GLY A 690 -16.10 10.70 12.20
N GLY A 691 -17.39 10.63 12.62
CA GLY A 691 -17.80 10.54 14.02
C GLY A 691 -17.79 9.11 14.58
N HIS A 692 -18.01 8.96 15.88
CA HIS A 692 -18.09 7.64 16.55
C HIS A 692 -19.25 6.76 16.07
N MET A 693 -20.34 7.37 15.64
CA MET A 693 -21.54 6.64 15.18
C MET A 693 -21.47 6.19 13.71
N GLY A 694 -20.32 6.39 13.03
CA GLY A 694 -20.18 6.09 11.62
C GLY A 694 -20.82 7.15 10.71
N ALA A 695 -21.16 6.77 9.48
CA ALA A 695 -21.86 7.65 8.56
C ALA A 695 -23.31 7.87 9.03
N MET A 696 -23.74 9.14 9.08
CA MET A 696 -25.08 9.57 9.44
C MET A 696 -25.66 10.37 8.27
N VAL A 697 -26.89 10.08 7.92
CA VAL A 697 -27.65 10.85 6.93
C VAL A 697 -28.87 11.44 7.60
N GLU A 698 -28.99 12.78 7.61
CA GLU A 698 -30.15 13.50 8.07
C GLU A 698 -30.94 14.04 6.90
N THR A 699 -32.25 13.72 6.86
CA THR A 699 -33.18 14.24 5.87
C THR A 699 -34.22 15.10 6.56
N ILE A 700 -34.24 16.41 6.28
CA ILE A 700 -35.23 17.34 6.84
C ILE A 700 -36.58 17.08 6.19
N LYS A 701 -37.60 16.81 7.02
CA LYS A 701 -38.99 16.52 6.61
C LYS A 701 -39.88 17.78 6.71
N GLU A 702 -39.68 18.58 7.78
CA GLU A 702 -40.53 19.75 8.05
C GLU A 702 -39.69 20.89 8.64
N VAL A 703 -39.96 22.10 8.20
CA VAL A 703 -39.48 23.34 8.79
C VAL A 703 -40.68 24.25 9.05
N SER A 704 -40.93 24.62 10.30
CA SER A 704 -42.14 25.35 10.72
C SER A 704 -41.81 26.46 11.70
N THR A 705 -42.49 27.59 11.61
CA THR A 705 -42.48 28.68 12.59
C THR A 705 -43.77 28.72 13.44
N THR A 706 -44.75 27.87 13.13
CA THR A 706 -46.05 27.79 13.83
C THR A 706 -46.05 26.61 14.77
N PHE A 707 -45.66 26.82 16.01
CA PHE A 707 -45.77 25.85 17.08
C PHE A 707 -45.95 26.56 18.45
N THR A 708 -46.51 25.83 19.39
CA THR A 708 -46.67 26.32 20.77
C THR A 708 -45.92 25.39 21.71
N VAL A 709 -45.16 25.94 22.64
CA VAL A 709 -44.42 25.19 23.63
C VAL A 709 -44.77 25.67 25.05
N PRO A 710 -44.65 24.83 26.08
CA PRO A 710 -44.82 25.23 27.47
C PRO A 710 -43.85 26.36 27.89
N ALA A 711 -44.18 27.14 28.92
CA ALA A 711 -43.34 28.23 29.37
C ALA A 711 -41.92 27.78 29.80
N ASN A 712 -41.84 26.57 30.42
CA ASN A 712 -40.60 25.96 30.92
C ASN A 712 -39.90 25.07 29.86
N PHE A 713 -40.26 25.14 28.59
CA PHE A 713 -39.78 24.24 27.54
C PHE A 713 -38.27 24.27 27.35
N TYR A 714 -37.64 25.40 27.55
CA TYR A 714 -36.20 25.62 27.42
C TYR A 714 -35.47 25.70 28.77
N GLU A 715 -36.15 25.40 29.90
CA GLU A 715 -35.50 25.43 31.20
C GLU A 715 -34.63 24.18 31.41
N THR A 716 -33.37 24.39 31.78
CA THR A 716 -32.41 23.33 32.05
C THR A 716 -32.70 22.57 33.32
N GLY A 717 -33.39 23.22 34.30
CA GLY A 717 -33.64 22.64 35.63
C GLY A 717 -32.37 22.49 36.46
N LEU A 718 -31.27 23.07 36.03
CA LEU A 718 -30.03 23.10 36.81
C LEU A 718 -30.23 24.10 37.99
N PRO A 719 -29.67 23.81 39.21
CA PRO A 719 -29.73 24.76 40.31
C PRO A 719 -29.05 26.07 39.91
N GLY A 720 -29.65 27.21 40.31
CA GLY A 720 -29.05 28.54 40.09
C GLY A 720 -27.68 28.63 40.75
N TYR A 721 -26.75 29.35 40.13
CA TYR A 721 -25.56 29.80 40.84
C TYR A 721 -25.98 30.80 41.90
N ASP A 722 -25.83 30.46 43.19
CA ASP A 722 -25.84 31.47 44.26
C ASP A 722 -24.56 32.29 44.13
N GLU A 723 -24.70 33.58 43.76
CA GLU A 723 -23.56 34.52 43.68
C GLU A 723 -22.90 34.81 45.03
N ASP A 724 -23.33 34.15 46.13
CA ASP A 724 -22.93 34.46 47.52
C ASP A 724 -21.98 33.44 48.17
N GLU A 725 -21.39 32.48 47.47
CA GLU A 725 -20.24 31.74 47.99
C GLU A 725 -18.92 32.24 47.38
N GLY A 726 -18.61 33.51 47.70
CA GLY A 726 -17.29 34.09 47.56
C GLY A 726 -16.34 33.60 48.65
N ASP A 727 -15.08 33.56 48.29
CA ASP A 727 -13.87 33.29 49.07
C ASP A 727 -13.36 31.85 49.00
N PHE A 728 -12.90 31.46 47.83
CA PHE A 728 -11.84 30.47 47.76
C PHE A 728 -10.48 31.12 48.01
N THR A 729 -10.06 31.12 49.30
CA THR A 729 -8.65 31.34 49.65
C THR A 729 -7.84 30.11 49.22
N PHE A 730 -6.90 30.29 48.31
CA PHE A 730 -5.91 29.28 48.01
C PHE A 730 -5.14 28.88 49.27
N PRO A 731 -4.92 27.57 49.53
CA PRO A 731 -4.00 27.16 50.58
C PRO A 731 -2.57 27.56 50.19
N PRO A 732 -1.71 27.92 51.17
CA PRO A 732 -0.33 28.33 50.90
C PRO A 732 0.48 27.16 50.31
N GLU A 733 1.36 27.47 49.37
CA GLU A 733 2.35 26.57 48.80
C GLU A 733 3.17 25.90 49.90
N GLU A 734 2.94 24.60 50.15
CA GLU A 734 3.88 23.79 50.90
C GLU A 734 4.95 23.27 49.94
N GLU A 735 6.19 23.59 50.27
CA GLU A 735 7.42 23.16 49.62
C GLU A 735 7.42 21.64 49.42
N MET A 736 7.48 21.20 48.15
CA MET A 736 7.92 19.84 47.83
C MET A 736 9.43 19.78 48.02
N LYS A 737 9.85 19.16 49.12
CA LYS A 737 11.22 18.68 49.29
C LYS A 737 11.41 17.39 48.46
N ASP A 738 12.53 17.39 47.76
CA ASP A 738 13.08 16.25 47.06
C ASP A 738 13.14 14.97 47.88
N GLU A 739 12.64 13.84 47.29
CA GLU A 739 13.20 12.49 47.42
C GLU A 739 13.06 11.76 46.07
#